data_8b687ffcc3408bed0fe26aa31027c221
#
_entry.id   8b687ffcc3408bed0fe26aa31027c221
#
_cell.length_a   1.000
_cell.length_b   1.000
_cell.length_c   1.000
_cell.angle_alpha   90.00
_cell.angle_beta   90.00
_cell.angle_gamma   90.00
#
_symmetry.space_group_name_H-M   'P 1'
#
loop_
_entity.id
_entity.type
_entity.pdbx_description
1 polymer ?
#
loop_
_entity_poly.entity_id
_entity_poly.type
_entity_poly.pdbx_seq_one_letter_code
_entity_poly.pdbx_strand_id
1 'polypeptide(L)'
;VISRSPIFWRRLVFFVCVALTIGGLLWLAVLALSPRGLLDIILIALFAVTLPWYVIGFWNAVIGFALMRFGRDPAGAVLPAARRVSGNEPITTSTAILLCIRNEPPARAAIAAETIMAGLAAAGDDHRFHFYVLSDTDNPDIAAAEEKQFGALKAAWHDRIPLTYRRRIHNTGYKAGNIRDFCERWGSLHDFAVILDADSVMSVRLLRKLVRMMQMDPQLGILQTLVIGMPTASPFGRMFQFGMRLAMRSYTIGSAWWQADCGPYWGHNAIVRIAPFMASCQLPVLAAGALVKGHVLSHDQIEAVLMRKAGYEVRILTEEGSSFEQNPPTLAEFVRRDLRWCQGNNQYWHFVTVPGLAPISRYQLAFALLMFLGSPAWIGLLFLGSVAAAITADAFVRSDLGLVLLILVLALWFAPNLATMADVLTRPSMRRAFGGVGRFIAGFFTSAVFVLLLAPIMWASHTLFFVRLLLGRTLEWKAQLREDHRVPWRVAVRQFWPHTLIGLIPVLLLALTAPAGIPFALFIAAGPLLSIPLAVATASPALGRAMIAVGLCRLPEESNPPSELIVLKLPAIELSQACREATNRNAQTQSAAGSILDTLRSLRGIARSLRIYYGSIERRDAMDRLYGMFIRPGDLVFDVGAHVGDHVACFRRLGARVVAVEPQPGLKRTLKLLYGRDRAVMIEPFAVAAGMGAVELKLNLHNPTVSTASTAFVAAAAGAPAWKGERWTRSIEVEATTLDALIARHGSPAFIKLDIEGLEAEALSALSCPPRALSFEFTTIQPDVTAACIWRCATLGYATFNAALGEQQALVHSEWLNAEEIARWASRLPLSANSGDIYAMLEPPRSQ
;
A
#
# COMPACT_ATOMS: atom_id res chain seq x y z
N VAL A 1 -24.59 -38.52 28.55
CA VAL A 1 -23.69 -38.40 27.38
C VAL A 1 -23.48 -36.92 27.15
N ILE A 2 -22.33 -36.38 27.64
CA ILE A 2 -21.93 -34.97 27.44
C ILE A 2 -21.65 -34.81 25.96
N SER A 3 -22.55 -34.16 25.23
CA SER A 3 -22.27 -33.77 23.81
C SER A 3 -21.09 -32.78 23.82
N ARG A 4 -19.91 -33.28 23.53
CA ARG A 4 -18.71 -32.44 23.39
C ARG A 4 -18.92 -31.39 22.30
N SER A 5 -18.66 -30.14 22.60
CA SER A 5 -18.92 -29.04 21.68
C SER A 5 -18.16 -29.23 20.34
N PRO A 6 -18.69 -28.72 19.22
CA PRO A 6 -17.99 -28.80 17.92
C PRO A 6 -16.55 -28.27 17.96
N ILE A 7 -16.28 -27.30 18.83
CA ILE A 7 -14.94 -26.73 19.06
C ILE A 7 -13.96 -27.77 19.63
N PHE A 8 -14.43 -28.64 20.53
CA PHE A 8 -13.59 -29.72 21.09
C PHE A 8 -13.08 -30.64 19.97
N TRP A 9 -13.96 -31.08 19.07
CA TRP A 9 -13.59 -31.96 17.96
C TRP A 9 -12.64 -31.30 16.96
N ARG A 10 -12.82 -30.00 16.67
CA ARG A 10 -11.89 -29.24 15.81
C ARG A 10 -10.48 -29.22 16.42
N ARG A 11 -10.36 -28.98 17.72
CA ARG A 11 -9.09 -29.00 18.46
C ARG A 11 -8.45 -30.38 18.49
N LEU A 12 -9.24 -31.39 18.78
CA LEU A 12 -8.76 -32.78 18.84
C LEU A 12 -8.17 -33.19 17.47
N VAL A 13 -8.93 -33.02 16.39
CA VAL A 13 -8.44 -33.34 15.04
C VAL A 13 -7.16 -32.59 14.71
N PHE A 14 -7.13 -31.28 14.98
CA PHE A 14 -5.94 -30.46 14.75
C PHE A 14 -4.71 -31.00 15.46
N PHE A 15 -4.80 -31.23 16.78
CA PHE A 15 -3.64 -31.70 17.56
C PHE A 15 -3.22 -33.14 17.23
N VAL A 16 -4.16 -34.01 16.88
CA VAL A 16 -3.85 -35.34 16.37
C VAL A 16 -3.08 -35.29 15.07
N CYS A 17 -3.52 -34.47 14.13
CA CYS A 17 -2.82 -34.28 12.86
C CYS A 17 -1.40 -33.70 13.06
N VAL A 18 -1.26 -32.72 13.94
CA VAL A 18 0.05 -32.14 14.31
C VAL A 18 0.97 -33.20 14.92
N ALA A 19 0.46 -33.96 15.89
CA ALA A 19 1.26 -34.99 16.56
C ALA A 19 1.72 -36.11 15.64
N LEU A 20 0.82 -36.58 14.75
CA LEU A 20 1.16 -37.61 13.75
C LEU A 20 2.21 -37.12 12.76
N THR A 21 2.10 -35.84 12.31
CA THR A 21 3.07 -35.27 11.39
C THR A 21 4.44 -35.08 12.04
N ILE A 22 4.49 -34.57 13.27
CA ILE A 22 5.75 -34.45 14.04
C ILE A 22 6.35 -35.82 14.26
N GLY A 23 5.55 -36.81 14.67
CA GLY A 23 6.02 -38.19 14.89
C GLY A 23 6.61 -38.80 13.62
N GLY A 24 5.96 -38.62 12.46
CA GLY A 24 6.45 -39.10 11.16
C GLY A 24 7.77 -38.43 10.75
N LEU A 25 7.93 -37.12 10.98
CA LEU A 25 9.15 -36.38 10.67
C LEU A 25 10.31 -36.79 11.60
N LEU A 26 10.04 -37.00 12.88
CA LEU A 26 11.04 -37.50 13.84
C LEU A 26 11.45 -38.93 13.51
N TRP A 27 10.50 -39.79 13.14
CA TRP A 27 10.80 -41.14 12.66
C TRP A 27 11.73 -41.11 11.43
N LEU A 28 11.43 -40.26 10.46
CA LEU A 28 12.27 -40.08 9.29
C LEU A 28 13.66 -39.53 9.66
N ALA A 29 13.76 -38.61 10.62
CA ALA A 29 15.03 -38.06 11.09
C ALA A 29 15.88 -39.15 11.79
N VAL A 30 15.27 -40.02 12.58
CA VAL A 30 15.95 -41.18 13.19
C VAL A 30 16.49 -42.14 12.11
N LEU A 31 15.72 -42.42 11.07
CA LEU A 31 16.16 -43.25 9.94
C LEU A 31 17.30 -42.60 9.16
N ALA A 32 17.25 -41.28 8.98
CA ALA A 32 18.26 -40.51 8.25
C ALA A 32 19.59 -40.41 9.00
N LEU A 33 19.55 -40.19 10.31
CA LEU A 33 20.74 -40.04 11.16
C LEU A 33 21.29 -41.37 11.65
N SER A 34 20.43 -42.42 11.77
CA SER A 34 20.81 -43.72 12.35
C SER A 34 21.64 -43.57 13.65
N PRO A 35 21.06 -42.97 14.72
CA PRO A 35 21.79 -42.47 15.87
C PRO A 35 22.61 -43.56 16.58
N ARG A 36 23.89 -43.27 16.80
CA ARG A 36 24.85 -44.16 17.45
C ARG A 36 25.44 -43.61 18.74
N GLY A 37 25.21 -42.30 19.00
CA GLY A 37 25.79 -41.61 20.16
C GLY A 37 24.92 -40.48 20.72
N LEU A 38 25.39 -39.90 21.81
CA LEU A 38 24.70 -38.81 22.51
C LEU A 38 24.51 -37.58 21.59
N LEU A 39 25.49 -37.29 20.75
CA LEU A 39 25.41 -36.14 19.82
C LEU A 39 24.25 -36.28 18.84
N ASP A 40 23.99 -37.48 18.32
CA ASP A 40 22.88 -37.73 17.38
C ASP A 40 21.54 -37.57 18.10
N ILE A 41 21.43 -38.01 19.33
CA ILE A 41 20.23 -37.83 20.17
C ILE A 41 19.96 -36.34 20.41
N ILE A 42 21.01 -35.56 20.72
CA ILE A 42 20.91 -34.10 20.91
C ILE A 42 20.41 -33.44 19.57
N LEU A 43 20.93 -33.83 18.43
CA LEU A 43 20.52 -33.30 17.15
C LEU A 43 19.04 -33.60 16.85
N ILE A 44 18.58 -34.84 17.12
CA ILE A 44 17.15 -35.19 16.99
C ILE A 44 16.29 -34.38 17.96
N ALA A 45 16.73 -34.14 19.18
CA ALA A 45 16.02 -33.32 20.15
C ALA A 45 15.95 -31.87 19.74
N LEU A 46 17.05 -31.29 19.24
CA LEU A 46 17.05 -29.93 18.67
C LEU A 46 16.10 -29.81 17.46
N PHE A 47 16.14 -30.83 16.59
CA PHE A 47 15.20 -30.86 15.45
C PHE A 47 13.75 -30.92 15.91
N ALA A 48 13.42 -31.74 16.90
CA ALA A 48 12.09 -31.84 17.48
C ALA A 48 11.56 -30.48 17.98
N VAL A 49 12.44 -29.66 18.61
CA VAL A 49 12.10 -28.31 19.09
C VAL A 49 11.72 -27.36 17.93
N THR A 50 12.28 -27.56 16.74
CA THR A 50 12.00 -26.70 15.57
C THR A 50 10.69 -27.05 14.84
N LEU A 51 10.20 -28.28 14.93
CA LEU A 51 9.09 -28.80 14.13
C LEU A 51 7.72 -28.15 14.41
N PRO A 52 7.32 -27.84 15.65
CA PRO A 52 5.98 -27.36 15.95
C PRO A 52 5.58 -26.15 15.12
N TRP A 53 6.50 -25.20 14.89
CA TRP A 53 6.23 -24.00 14.11
C TRP A 53 5.79 -24.30 12.66
N TYR A 54 6.49 -25.19 11.98
CA TYR A 54 6.21 -25.52 10.57
C TYR A 54 4.99 -26.42 10.42
N VAL A 55 4.86 -27.40 11.32
CA VAL A 55 3.75 -28.36 11.27
C VAL A 55 2.43 -27.70 11.62
N ILE A 56 2.38 -26.82 12.61
CA ILE A 56 1.21 -26.02 12.94
C ILE A 56 0.87 -25.08 11.80
N GLY A 57 1.87 -24.41 11.21
CA GLY A 57 1.71 -23.56 10.03
C GLY A 57 1.10 -24.30 8.84
N PHE A 58 1.59 -25.50 8.57
CA PHE A 58 1.08 -26.39 7.53
C PHE A 58 -0.41 -26.74 7.71
N TRP A 59 -0.78 -27.24 8.91
CA TRP A 59 -2.18 -27.62 9.17
C TRP A 59 -3.12 -26.43 9.19
N ASN A 60 -2.67 -25.27 9.67
CA ASN A 60 -3.41 -24.02 9.50
C ASN A 60 -3.64 -23.69 8.01
N ALA A 61 -2.61 -23.83 7.19
CA ALA A 61 -2.74 -23.59 5.75
C ALA A 61 -3.69 -24.58 5.06
N VAL A 62 -3.60 -25.86 5.37
CA VAL A 62 -4.47 -26.93 4.80
C VAL A 62 -5.93 -26.67 5.16
N ILE A 63 -6.23 -26.48 6.46
CA ILE A 63 -7.59 -26.19 6.92
C ILE A 63 -8.12 -24.88 6.33
N GLY A 64 -7.30 -23.82 6.36
CA GLY A 64 -7.68 -22.52 5.82
C GLY A 64 -7.93 -22.57 4.32
N PHE A 65 -7.08 -23.24 3.56
CA PHE A 65 -7.28 -23.44 2.11
C PHE A 65 -8.57 -24.23 1.81
N ALA A 66 -8.81 -25.30 2.56
CA ALA A 66 -10.04 -26.10 2.40
C ALA A 66 -11.30 -25.24 2.66
N LEU A 67 -11.29 -24.44 3.72
CA LEU A 67 -12.39 -23.53 4.04
C LEU A 67 -12.58 -22.45 2.96
N MET A 68 -11.48 -21.83 2.50
CA MET A 68 -11.52 -20.78 1.46
C MET A 68 -12.00 -21.30 0.10
N ARG A 69 -11.67 -22.55 -0.22
CA ARG A 69 -11.92 -23.11 -1.56
C ARG A 69 -13.24 -23.86 -1.65
N PHE A 70 -13.61 -24.57 -0.60
CA PHE A 70 -14.77 -25.48 -0.59
C PHE A 70 -15.86 -25.04 0.40
N GLY A 71 -15.56 -24.14 1.34
CA GLY A 71 -16.53 -23.59 2.28
C GLY A 71 -17.49 -22.60 1.60
N ARG A 72 -18.80 -22.73 1.88
CA ARG A 72 -19.80 -21.76 1.39
C ARG A 72 -19.66 -20.38 2.06
N ASP A 73 -19.24 -20.36 3.31
CA ASP A 73 -19.07 -19.14 4.11
C ASP A 73 -17.86 -19.31 5.06
N PRO A 74 -16.63 -19.06 4.57
CA PRO A 74 -15.41 -19.20 5.37
C PRO A 74 -15.37 -18.27 6.60
N ALA A 75 -15.84 -17.04 6.47
CA ALA A 75 -15.83 -16.06 7.55
C ALA A 75 -16.78 -16.47 8.69
N GLY A 76 -18.00 -16.83 8.38
CA GLY A 76 -18.98 -17.30 9.38
C GLY A 76 -18.67 -18.67 9.97
N ALA A 77 -17.84 -19.50 9.31
CA ALA A 77 -17.38 -20.77 9.87
C ALA A 77 -16.41 -20.59 11.04
N VAL A 78 -15.64 -19.48 11.03
CA VAL A 78 -14.64 -19.14 12.07
C VAL A 78 -15.15 -18.10 13.07
N LEU A 79 -16.04 -17.19 12.63
CA LEU A 79 -16.63 -16.13 13.43
C LEU A 79 -18.15 -16.13 13.27
N PRO A 80 -18.91 -16.80 14.15
CA PRO A 80 -20.37 -16.88 14.04
C PRO A 80 -21.10 -15.52 14.01
N ALA A 81 -20.55 -14.52 14.73
CA ALA A 81 -21.08 -13.16 14.73
C ALA A 81 -21.09 -12.52 13.32
N ALA A 82 -20.18 -12.93 12.42
CA ALA A 82 -20.14 -12.43 11.05
C ALA A 82 -21.39 -12.78 10.23
N ARG A 83 -22.11 -13.86 10.57
CA ARG A 83 -23.36 -14.26 9.93
C ARG A 83 -24.57 -13.45 10.40
N ARG A 84 -24.48 -12.88 11.60
CA ARG A 84 -25.59 -12.16 12.24
C ARG A 84 -25.67 -10.69 11.86
N VAL A 85 -24.61 -10.18 11.21
CA VAL A 85 -24.48 -8.76 10.86
C VAL A 85 -24.64 -8.60 9.35
N SER A 86 -25.74 -7.95 8.94
CA SER A 86 -26.01 -7.61 7.52
C SER A 86 -25.31 -6.33 7.07
N GLY A 87 -24.90 -5.48 8.03
CA GLY A 87 -24.26 -4.18 7.77
C GLY A 87 -25.20 -2.97 7.85
N ASN A 88 -26.49 -3.20 8.01
CA ASN A 88 -27.53 -2.15 8.09
C ASN A 88 -28.05 -1.91 9.51
N GLU A 89 -27.64 -2.73 10.47
CA GLU A 89 -28.06 -2.58 11.87
C GLU A 89 -27.63 -1.23 12.43
N PRO A 90 -28.51 -0.54 13.18
CA PRO A 90 -28.15 0.73 13.81
C PRO A 90 -27.08 0.50 14.89
N ILE A 91 -26.14 1.43 15.01
CA ILE A 91 -25.16 1.47 16.11
C ILE A 91 -25.83 2.20 17.28
N THR A 92 -26.07 1.46 18.37
CA THR A 92 -26.73 1.99 19.58
C THR A 92 -25.76 2.16 20.75
N THR A 93 -24.60 1.52 20.69
CA THR A 93 -23.54 1.52 21.70
C THR A 93 -22.55 2.66 21.51
N SER A 94 -21.94 3.14 22.61
CA SER A 94 -20.87 4.13 22.58
C SER A 94 -19.50 3.46 22.38
N THR A 95 -18.68 4.01 21.49
CA THR A 95 -17.36 3.45 21.17
C THR A 95 -16.26 4.51 21.24
N ALA A 96 -15.23 4.26 22.06
CA ALA A 96 -14.00 5.05 22.06
C ALA A 96 -13.04 4.56 20.97
N ILE A 97 -12.40 5.47 20.25
CA ILE A 97 -11.27 5.16 19.34
C ILE A 97 -10.01 5.68 20.01
N LEU A 98 -9.10 4.78 20.36
CA LEU A 98 -7.87 5.06 21.10
C LEU A 98 -6.68 5.05 20.16
N LEU A 99 -6.08 6.20 19.90
CA LEU A 99 -4.84 6.32 19.14
C LEU A 99 -3.67 6.50 20.12
N CYS A 100 -2.86 5.45 20.27
CA CYS A 100 -1.69 5.45 21.16
C CYS A 100 -0.47 5.95 20.41
N ILE A 101 0.16 7.06 20.88
CA ILE A 101 1.31 7.69 20.23
C ILE A 101 2.46 7.91 21.21
N ARG A 102 3.72 7.86 20.72
CA ARG A 102 4.91 8.18 21.50
C ARG A 102 6.10 8.59 20.64
N ASN A 103 6.52 9.86 20.74
CA ASN A 103 7.69 10.42 20.01
C ASN A 103 7.64 10.20 18.49
N GLU A 104 6.45 10.19 17.90
CA GLU A 104 6.24 10.04 16.46
C GLU A 104 5.80 11.37 15.84
N PRO A 105 6.13 11.64 14.57
CA PRO A 105 5.67 12.85 13.90
C PRO A 105 4.13 12.96 13.94
N PRO A 106 3.55 14.00 14.56
CA PRO A 106 2.10 14.06 14.81
C PRO A 106 1.25 14.24 13.55
N ALA A 107 1.82 14.80 12.48
CA ALA A 107 1.10 15.08 11.25
C ALA A 107 0.39 13.86 10.67
N ARG A 108 1.09 12.72 10.58
CA ARG A 108 0.53 11.49 10.03
C ARG A 108 -0.57 10.90 10.92
N ALA A 109 -0.37 10.92 12.23
CA ALA A 109 -1.36 10.45 13.20
C ALA A 109 -2.63 11.31 13.17
N ALA A 110 -2.49 12.63 13.03
CA ALA A 110 -3.61 13.55 12.88
C ALA A 110 -4.39 13.32 11.58
N ILE A 111 -3.70 13.08 10.47
CA ILE A 111 -4.32 12.73 9.17
C ILE A 111 -5.13 11.43 9.29
N ALA A 112 -4.56 10.39 9.90
CA ALA A 112 -5.25 9.13 10.09
C ALA A 112 -6.50 9.30 10.97
N ALA A 113 -6.40 10.09 12.05
CA ALA A 113 -7.52 10.43 12.93
C ALA A 113 -8.61 11.18 12.17
N GLU A 114 -8.26 12.24 11.45
CA GLU A 114 -9.20 13.04 10.66
C GLU A 114 -9.92 12.22 9.59
N THR A 115 -9.19 11.33 8.89
CA THR A 115 -9.77 10.43 7.88
C THR A 115 -10.85 9.52 8.48
N ILE A 116 -10.60 8.95 9.65
CA ILE A 116 -11.57 8.11 10.35
C ILE A 116 -12.77 8.95 10.80
N MET A 117 -12.55 10.12 11.41
CA MET A 117 -13.60 11.01 11.89
C MET A 117 -14.49 11.48 10.72
N ALA A 118 -13.89 11.91 9.61
CA ALA A 118 -14.63 12.31 8.42
C ALA A 118 -15.50 11.19 7.84
N GLY A 119 -14.97 9.98 7.80
CA GLY A 119 -15.72 8.83 7.30
C GLY A 119 -16.87 8.40 8.23
N LEU A 120 -16.70 8.48 9.56
CA LEU A 120 -17.78 8.22 10.54
C LEU A 120 -18.88 9.26 10.44
N ALA A 121 -18.50 10.53 10.31
CA ALA A 121 -19.44 11.62 10.13
C ALA A 121 -20.23 11.49 8.83
N ALA A 122 -19.57 11.10 7.72
CA ALA A 122 -20.25 10.82 6.45
C ALA A 122 -21.23 9.63 6.55
N ALA A 123 -20.97 8.69 7.45
CA ALA A 123 -21.83 7.55 7.69
C ALA A 123 -23.01 7.82 8.64
N GLY A 124 -23.08 9.02 9.27
CA GLY A 124 -24.13 9.43 10.20
C GLY A 124 -24.05 8.80 11.60
N ASP A 125 -22.91 8.19 11.94
CA ASP A 125 -22.71 7.53 13.25
C ASP A 125 -21.81 8.36 14.19
N ASP A 126 -21.50 9.62 13.84
CA ASP A 126 -20.58 10.52 14.54
C ASP A 126 -20.87 10.64 16.06
N HIS A 127 -22.16 10.73 16.43
CA HIS A 127 -22.61 10.85 17.82
C HIS A 127 -22.38 9.58 18.68
N ARG A 128 -21.95 8.47 18.09
CA ARG A 128 -21.68 7.20 18.79
C ARG A 128 -20.19 6.96 19.05
N PHE A 129 -19.33 7.83 18.51
CA PHE A 129 -17.90 7.69 18.60
C PHE A 129 -17.25 8.87 19.31
N HIS A 130 -16.20 8.58 20.10
CA HIS A 130 -15.34 9.58 20.70
C HIS A 130 -13.88 9.23 20.42
N PHE A 131 -13.12 10.16 19.90
CA PHE A 131 -11.72 9.95 19.53
C PHE A 131 -10.80 10.38 20.67
N TYR A 132 -9.90 9.49 21.10
CA TYR A 132 -8.92 9.76 22.14
C TYR A 132 -7.51 9.61 21.59
N VAL A 133 -6.71 10.65 21.71
CA VAL A 133 -5.28 10.62 21.43
C VAL A 133 -4.54 10.47 22.75
N LEU A 134 -3.95 9.30 22.95
CA LEU A 134 -3.30 8.90 24.18
C LEU A 134 -1.77 8.97 24.01
N SER A 135 -1.19 10.12 24.37
CA SER A 135 0.24 10.39 24.19
C SER A 135 1.09 9.99 25.41
N ASP A 136 2.18 9.28 25.15
CA ASP A 136 3.28 8.98 26.06
C ASP A 136 4.58 9.66 25.61
N THR A 137 4.48 10.73 24.80
CA THR A 137 5.61 11.48 24.26
C THR A 137 6.37 12.19 25.38
N ASP A 138 7.67 11.92 25.46
CA ASP A 138 8.60 12.51 26.40
C ASP A 138 9.48 13.62 25.78
N ASN A 139 9.58 13.65 24.43
CA ASN A 139 10.25 14.72 23.71
C ASN A 139 9.40 16.01 23.73
N PRO A 140 9.89 17.13 24.29
CA PRO A 140 9.10 18.37 24.47
C PRO A 140 8.70 19.01 23.13
N ASP A 141 9.58 18.96 22.11
CA ASP A 141 9.30 19.58 20.80
C ASP A 141 8.18 18.83 20.07
N ILE A 142 8.22 17.48 20.13
CA ILE A 142 7.18 16.64 19.55
C ILE A 142 5.87 16.82 20.31
N ALA A 143 5.91 16.88 21.66
CA ALA A 143 4.73 17.10 22.49
C ALA A 143 4.04 18.42 22.17
N ALA A 144 4.79 19.51 22.02
CA ALA A 144 4.25 20.80 21.63
C ALA A 144 3.61 20.77 20.23
N ALA A 145 4.22 20.04 19.29
CA ALA A 145 3.66 19.85 17.97
C ALA A 145 2.37 19.00 17.99
N GLU A 146 2.31 17.95 18.84
CA GLU A 146 1.10 17.15 19.08
C GLU A 146 -0.04 18.02 19.63
N GLU A 147 0.21 18.81 20.70
CA GLU A 147 -0.78 19.70 21.32
C GLU A 147 -1.36 20.71 20.32
N LYS A 148 -0.50 21.33 19.50
CA LYS A 148 -0.91 22.26 18.45
C LYS A 148 -1.79 21.56 17.40
N GLN A 149 -1.38 20.42 16.90
CA GLN A 149 -2.05 19.75 15.78
C GLN A 149 -3.35 19.10 16.19
N PHE A 150 -3.37 18.37 17.30
CA PHE A 150 -4.62 17.78 17.82
C PHE A 150 -5.55 18.81 18.44
N GLY A 151 -5.03 19.94 18.95
CA GLY A 151 -5.83 21.10 19.36
C GLY A 151 -6.59 21.72 18.19
N ALA A 152 -5.93 21.90 17.05
CA ALA A 152 -6.57 22.37 15.82
C ALA A 152 -7.63 21.37 15.30
N LEU A 153 -7.33 20.08 15.32
CA LEU A 153 -8.26 19.03 14.90
C LEU A 153 -9.48 18.99 15.84
N LYS A 154 -9.28 19.10 17.15
CA LYS A 154 -10.37 19.20 18.13
C LYS A 154 -11.30 20.38 17.86
N ALA A 155 -10.75 21.56 17.57
CA ALA A 155 -11.53 22.74 17.25
C ALA A 155 -12.33 22.57 15.96
N ALA A 156 -11.75 21.91 14.94
CA ALA A 156 -12.42 21.69 13.65
C ALA A 156 -13.59 20.67 13.72
N TRP A 157 -13.58 19.76 14.70
CA TRP A 157 -14.54 18.66 14.81
C TRP A 157 -15.43 18.71 16.05
N HIS A 158 -15.40 19.81 16.86
CA HIS A 158 -16.04 19.88 18.17
C HIS A 158 -17.55 19.61 18.13
N ASP A 159 -18.27 20.03 17.08
CA ASP A 159 -19.72 19.88 16.93
C ASP A 159 -20.15 18.50 16.40
N ARG A 160 -19.21 17.65 16.00
CA ARG A 160 -19.50 16.36 15.33
C ARG A 160 -18.97 15.17 16.10
N ILE A 161 -17.66 15.00 16.17
CA ILE A 161 -17.02 13.90 16.88
C ILE A 161 -16.11 14.49 17.94
N PRO A 162 -16.39 14.27 19.23
CA PRO A 162 -15.54 14.76 20.30
C PRO A 162 -14.14 14.14 20.19
N LEU A 163 -13.10 14.99 20.30
CA LEU A 163 -11.70 14.58 20.36
C LEU A 163 -11.08 15.00 21.68
N THR A 164 -10.48 14.04 22.38
CA THR A 164 -9.74 14.29 23.63
C THR A 164 -8.27 13.93 23.41
N TYR A 165 -7.39 14.93 23.54
CA TYR A 165 -5.94 14.72 23.61
C TYR A 165 -5.50 14.67 25.06
N ARG A 166 -4.75 13.63 25.45
CA ARG A 166 -4.17 13.49 26.79
C ARG A 166 -2.75 12.99 26.70
N ARG A 167 -1.81 13.71 27.32
CA ARG A 167 -0.43 13.31 27.48
C ARG A 167 -0.12 12.90 28.91
N ARG A 168 0.55 11.76 29.11
CA ARG A 168 1.11 11.38 30.42
C ARG A 168 2.55 11.89 30.53
N ILE A 169 2.91 12.35 31.72
CA ILE A 169 4.30 12.80 32.03
C ILE A 169 5.20 11.57 32.22
N HIS A 170 4.67 10.53 32.87
CA HIS A 170 5.41 9.30 33.12
C HIS A 170 4.77 8.14 32.36
N ASN A 171 5.58 7.47 31.55
CA ASN A 171 5.16 6.31 30.75
C ASN A 171 5.14 5.03 31.59
N THR A 172 4.41 5.02 32.72
CA THR A 172 4.30 3.87 33.62
C THR A 172 3.46 2.76 32.96
N GLY A 173 4.00 1.56 32.88
CA GLY A 173 3.33 0.42 32.26
C GLY A 173 3.21 0.49 30.74
N TYR A 174 3.91 1.42 30.10
CA TYR A 174 3.96 1.58 28.64
C TYR A 174 2.56 1.69 28.01
N LYS A 175 2.32 1.07 26.84
CA LYS A 175 1.03 1.10 26.15
C LYS A 175 -0.11 0.52 26.99
N ALA A 176 0.11 -0.60 27.66
CA ALA A 176 -0.90 -1.20 28.55
C ALA A 176 -1.30 -0.22 29.68
N GLY A 177 -0.31 0.43 30.31
CA GLY A 177 -0.56 1.46 31.30
C GLY A 177 -1.26 2.70 30.73
N ASN A 178 -1.02 3.03 29.45
CA ASN A 178 -1.70 4.13 28.76
C ASN A 178 -3.17 3.83 28.52
N ILE A 179 -3.49 2.61 28.07
CA ILE A 179 -4.87 2.13 27.89
C ILE A 179 -5.57 2.01 29.25
N ARG A 180 -4.88 1.52 30.26
CA ARG A 180 -5.43 1.43 31.62
C ARG A 180 -5.81 2.80 32.18
N ASP A 181 -4.94 3.83 32.07
CA ASP A 181 -5.24 5.20 32.49
C ASP A 181 -6.47 5.78 31.75
N PHE A 182 -6.64 5.47 30.45
CA PHE A 182 -7.86 5.79 29.72
C PHE A 182 -9.09 5.10 30.35
N CYS A 183 -9.00 3.80 30.59
CA CYS A 183 -10.09 3.02 31.15
C CYS A 183 -10.52 3.55 32.53
N GLU A 184 -9.57 3.91 33.40
CA GLU A 184 -9.83 4.47 34.73
C GLU A 184 -10.52 5.85 34.66
N ARG A 185 -10.20 6.70 33.67
CA ARG A 185 -10.75 8.05 33.53
C ARG A 185 -12.08 8.11 32.77
N TRP A 186 -12.17 7.36 31.67
CA TRP A 186 -13.29 7.52 30.71
C TRP A 186 -13.94 6.18 30.32
N GLY A 187 -13.40 5.06 30.78
CA GLY A 187 -13.88 3.74 30.37
C GLY A 187 -15.36 3.50 30.65
N SER A 188 -15.90 4.06 31.74
CA SER A 188 -17.32 3.94 32.10
C SER A 188 -18.27 4.70 31.14
N LEU A 189 -17.76 5.58 30.29
CA LEU A 189 -18.55 6.34 29.32
C LEU A 189 -18.80 5.57 28.02
N HIS A 190 -18.11 4.44 27.83
CA HIS A 190 -18.13 3.71 26.57
C HIS A 190 -18.32 2.21 26.76
N ASP A 191 -19.04 1.60 25.84
CA ASP A 191 -19.22 0.13 25.80
C ASP A 191 -17.98 -0.58 25.23
N PHE A 192 -17.40 0.03 24.19
CA PHE A 192 -16.28 -0.56 23.44
C PHE A 192 -15.14 0.44 23.25
N ALA A 193 -13.92 -0.11 23.09
CA ALA A 193 -12.77 0.67 22.62
C ALA A 193 -12.13 0.00 21.41
N VAL A 194 -11.87 0.78 20.37
CA VAL A 194 -11.02 0.38 19.24
C VAL A 194 -9.60 0.90 19.50
N ILE A 195 -8.63 0.01 19.53
CA ILE A 195 -7.25 0.34 19.88
C ILE A 195 -6.43 0.43 18.60
N LEU A 196 -5.79 1.57 18.37
CA LEU A 196 -4.95 1.87 17.21
C LEU A 196 -3.54 2.28 17.66
N ASP A 197 -2.54 1.86 16.93
CA ASP A 197 -1.18 2.40 17.02
C ASP A 197 -1.02 3.64 16.10
N ALA A 198 0.02 4.40 16.30
CA ALA A 198 0.29 5.61 15.51
C ALA A 198 0.42 5.37 13.99
N ASP A 199 0.71 4.14 13.59
CA ASP A 199 0.82 3.69 12.19
C ASP A 199 -0.36 2.84 11.72
N SER A 200 -1.35 2.63 12.58
CA SER A 200 -2.55 1.88 12.26
C SER A 200 -3.53 2.70 11.43
N VAL A 201 -4.12 2.06 10.43
CA VAL A 201 -5.22 2.61 9.63
C VAL A 201 -6.32 1.58 9.48
N MET A 202 -7.54 1.95 9.80
CA MET A 202 -8.72 1.10 9.62
C MET A 202 -9.78 1.81 8.81
N SER A 203 -10.44 1.09 7.90
CA SER A 203 -11.55 1.65 7.15
C SER A 203 -12.78 1.84 8.06
N VAL A 204 -13.52 2.90 7.82
CA VAL A 204 -14.76 3.20 8.55
C VAL A 204 -15.78 2.08 8.40
N ARG A 205 -15.86 1.46 7.21
CA ARG A 205 -16.69 0.28 6.99
C ARG A 205 -16.35 -0.86 7.95
N LEU A 206 -15.05 -1.12 8.17
CA LEU A 206 -14.60 -2.16 9.10
C LEU A 206 -14.90 -1.77 10.56
N LEU A 207 -14.62 -0.53 10.96
CA LEU A 207 -14.95 -0.03 12.31
C LEU A 207 -16.42 -0.25 12.66
N ARG A 208 -17.33 0.19 11.78
CA ARG A 208 -18.77 0.01 11.94
C ARG A 208 -19.16 -1.47 12.02
N LYS A 209 -18.52 -2.32 11.20
CA LYS A 209 -18.76 -3.77 11.21
C LYS A 209 -18.34 -4.41 12.53
N LEU A 210 -17.18 -4.03 13.08
CA LEU A 210 -16.70 -4.50 14.38
C LEU A 210 -17.67 -4.14 15.51
N VAL A 211 -18.10 -2.87 15.57
CA VAL A 211 -19.04 -2.39 16.59
C VAL A 211 -20.36 -3.18 16.52
N ARG A 212 -20.91 -3.39 15.32
CA ARG A 212 -22.13 -4.18 15.13
C ARG A 212 -21.98 -5.64 15.60
N MET A 213 -20.83 -6.27 15.29
CA MET A 213 -20.55 -7.62 15.78
C MET A 213 -20.46 -7.69 17.29
N MET A 214 -19.76 -6.76 17.91
CA MET A 214 -19.66 -6.67 19.37
C MET A 214 -21.02 -6.37 20.03
N GLN A 215 -21.84 -5.56 19.41
CA GLN A 215 -23.19 -5.24 19.88
C GLN A 215 -24.13 -6.44 19.79
N MET A 216 -24.06 -7.20 18.69
CA MET A 216 -24.90 -8.38 18.45
C MET A 216 -24.48 -9.62 19.22
N ASP A 217 -23.24 -9.69 19.70
CA ASP A 217 -22.73 -10.83 20.45
C ASP A 217 -22.11 -10.41 21.80
N PRO A 218 -22.89 -10.49 22.88
CA PRO A 218 -22.43 -10.13 24.23
C PRO A 218 -21.28 -11.00 24.77
N GLN A 219 -21.05 -12.19 24.21
CA GLN A 219 -19.96 -13.06 24.60
C GLN A 219 -18.60 -12.60 24.05
N LEU A 220 -18.60 -11.78 22.99
CA LEU A 220 -17.37 -11.23 22.45
C LEU A 220 -16.75 -10.21 23.41
N GLY A 221 -15.56 -10.54 23.92
CA GLY A 221 -14.75 -9.64 24.74
C GLY A 221 -13.72 -8.88 23.92
N ILE A 222 -13.01 -9.57 22.99
CA ILE A 222 -12.04 -8.99 22.07
C ILE A 222 -12.32 -9.53 20.67
N LEU A 223 -12.33 -8.64 19.68
CA LEU A 223 -12.38 -8.99 18.27
C LEU A 223 -11.19 -8.36 17.53
N GLN A 224 -10.21 -9.17 17.18
CA GLN A 224 -9.02 -8.81 16.44
C GLN A 224 -9.33 -8.77 14.93
N THR A 225 -8.75 -7.84 14.18
CA THR A 225 -8.80 -7.85 12.72
C THR A 225 -7.55 -8.47 12.13
N LEU A 226 -7.63 -8.97 10.89
CA LEU A 226 -6.45 -9.35 10.13
C LEU A 226 -5.75 -8.08 9.61
N VAL A 227 -4.62 -7.77 10.20
CA VAL A 227 -3.82 -6.60 9.86
C VAL A 227 -2.90 -6.93 8.69
N ILE A 228 -2.81 -6.05 7.70
CA ILE A 228 -1.94 -6.20 6.54
C ILE A 228 -1.01 -4.99 6.40
N GLY A 229 0.18 -5.24 5.85
CA GLY A 229 1.17 -4.18 5.65
C GLY A 229 0.76 -3.18 4.57
N MET A 230 0.98 -1.89 4.83
CA MET A 230 0.76 -0.82 3.84
C MET A 230 1.77 -0.92 2.70
N PRO A 231 1.39 -0.56 1.46
CA PRO A 231 2.34 -0.46 0.36
C PRO A 231 3.53 0.45 0.69
N THR A 232 4.74 0.00 0.37
CA THR A 232 6.00 0.69 0.68
C THR A 232 6.92 0.76 -0.52
N ALA A 233 7.83 1.73 -0.56
CA ALA A 233 8.88 1.84 -1.56
C ALA A 233 10.16 1.08 -1.17
N SER A 234 10.34 0.73 0.11
CA SER A 234 11.48 -0.04 0.58
C SER A 234 11.50 -1.46 -0.04
N PRO A 235 12.63 -1.93 -0.60
CA PRO A 235 12.77 -3.31 -1.06
C PRO A 235 12.51 -4.33 0.05
N PHE A 236 13.06 -4.10 1.25
CA PHE A 236 12.82 -4.93 2.42
C PHE A 236 11.33 -5.04 2.71
N GLY A 237 10.67 -3.91 2.89
CA GLY A 237 9.23 -3.85 3.19
C GLY A 237 8.38 -4.51 2.10
N ARG A 238 8.69 -4.30 0.82
CA ARG A 238 7.96 -4.91 -0.31
C ARG A 238 8.03 -6.44 -0.30
N MET A 239 9.23 -7.01 -0.18
CA MET A 239 9.41 -8.47 -0.15
C MET A 239 8.78 -9.08 1.11
N PHE A 240 8.97 -8.44 2.26
CA PHE A 240 8.42 -8.89 3.53
C PHE A 240 6.88 -8.89 3.54
N GLN A 241 6.26 -7.78 3.14
CA GLN A 241 4.80 -7.62 3.10
C GLN A 241 4.15 -8.55 2.08
N PHE A 242 4.78 -8.73 0.91
CA PHE A 242 4.28 -9.67 -0.09
C PHE A 242 4.31 -11.11 0.46
N GLY A 243 5.41 -11.53 1.08
CA GLY A 243 5.53 -12.84 1.73
C GLY A 243 4.52 -13.03 2.86
N MET A 244 4.37 -12.03 3.75
CA MET A 244 3.34 -12.01 4.80
C MET A 244 1.93 -12.15 4.22
N ARG A 245 1.61 -11.36 3.19
CA ARG A 245 0.28 -11.41 2.54
C ARG A 245 -0.05 -12.81 2.02
N LEU A 246 0.93 -13.50 1.45
CA LEU A 246 0.76 -14.87 0.98
C LEU A 246 0.60 -15.86 2.14
N ALA A 247 1.38 -15.70 3.20
CA ALA A 247 1.36 -16.62 4.34
C ALA A 247 0.12 -16.46 5.22
N MET A 248 -0.27 -15.22 5.53
CA MET A 248 -1.28 -14.95 6.56
C MET A 248 -2.71 -15.37 6.17
N ARG A 249 -3.06 -15.36 4.90
CA ARG A 249 -4.44 -15.57 4.44
C ARG A 249 -5.01 -16.93 4.82
N SER A 250 -4.40 -18.01 4.36
CA SER A 250 -4.81 -19.37 4.68
C SER A 250 -4.51 -19.72 6.13
N TYR A 251 -3.34 -19.31 6.62
CA TYR A 251 -2.93 -19.52 8.00
C TYR A 251 -3.95 -18.97 9.02
N THR A 252 -4.39 -17.73 8.84
CA THR A 252 -5.29 -17.08 9.82
C THR A 252 -6.66 -17.72 9.84
N ILE A 253 -7.22 -18.09 8.68
CA ILE A 253 -8.52 -18.76 8.62
C ILE A 253 -8.45 -20.14 9.26
N GLY A 254 -7.41 -20.92 8.99
CA GLY A 254 -7.22 -22.24 9.60
C GLY A 254 -7.00 -22.16 11.10
N SER A 255 -6.16 -21.23 11.53
CA SER A 255 -5.91 -20.95 12.95
C SER A 255 -7.21 -20.55 13.68
N ALA A 256 -8.00 -19.64 13.10
CA ALA A 256 -9.28 -19.20 13.65
C ALA A 256 -10.31 -20.35 13.77
N TRP A 257 -10.25 -21.35 12.87
CA TRP A 257 -11.19 -22.47 12.87
C TRP A 257 -11.06 -23.35 14.13
N TRP A 258 -9.85 -23.67 14.56
CA TRP A 258 -9.65 -24.54 15.70
C TRP A 258 -9.41 -23.78 17.02
N GLN A 259 -8.79 -22.61 16.99
CA GLN A 259 -8.67 -21.77 18.19
C GLN A 259 -10.03 -21.24 18.62
N ALA A 260 -10.90 -20.91 17.67
CA ALA A 260 -12.28 -20.50 17.87
C ALA A 260 -12.43 -19.37 18.90
N ASP A 261 -12.97 -19.68 20.09
CA ASP A 261 -13.22 -18.76 21.20
C ASP A 261 -11.94 -18.30 21.97
N CYS A 262 -10.80 -18.88 21.64
CA CYS A 262 -9.46 -18.53 22.15
C CYS A 262 -8.60 -17.95 21.00
N GLY A 263 -9.07 -16.92 20.28
CA GLY A 263 -8.34 -16.26 19.21
C GLY A 263 -7.16 -15.43 19.72
N PRO A 264 -6.31 -14.94 18.78
CA PRO A 264 -5.21 -14.04 19.12
C PRO A 264 -5.68 -12.61 19.39
N TYR A 265 -4.88 -11.86 20.11
CA TYR A 265 -4.95 -10.42 20.23
C TYR A 265 -3.54 -9.83 20.06
N TRP A 266 -3.39 -8.80 19.25
CA TRP A 266 -2.09 -8.21 18.91
C TRP A 266 -1.92 -6.78 19.46
N GLY A 267 -2.84 -6.35 20.33
CA GLY A 267 -2.76 -5.08 21.04
C GLY A 267 -3.13 -3.86 20.22
N HIS A 268 -3.42 -4.00 18.92
CA HIS A 268 -3.86 -2.92 18.05
C HIS A 268 -4.75 -3.44 16.90
N ASN A 269 -5.43 -2.53 16.22
CA ASN A 269 -6.39 -2.84 15.16
C ASN A 269 -7.44 -3.88 15.61
N ALA A 270 -7.94 -3.68 16.81
CA ALA A 270 -8.91 -4.57 17.46
C ALA A 270 -9.93 -3.75 18.25
N ILE A 271 -11.09 -4.34 18.47
CA ILE A 271 -12.12 -3.78 19.35
C ILE A 271 -12.22 -4.63 20.61
N VAL A 272 -12.32 -3.97 21.77
CA VAL A 272 -12.46 -4.60 23.09
C VAL A 272 -13.72 -4.11 23.79
N ARG A 273 -14.37 -5.00 24.57
CA ARG A 273 -15.46 -4.65 25.48
C ARG A 273 -14.85 -4.12 26.77
N ILE A 274 -15.11 -2.85 27.10
CA ILE A 274 -14.36 -2.12 28.14
C ILE A 274 -14.63 -2.68 29.55
N ALA A 275 -15.88 -2.87 29.94
CA ALA A 275 -16.21 -3.28 31.31
C ALA A 275 -15.51 -4.57 31.75
N PRO A 276 -15.57 -5.72 31.02
CA PRO A 276 -14.84 -6.93 31.39
C PRO A 276 -13.33 -6.78 31.22
N PHE A 277 -12.86 -5.96 30.27
CA PHE A 277 -11.44 -5.70 30.06
C PHE A 277 -10.84 -4.99 31.29
N MET A 278 -11.49 -3.97 31.81
CA MET A 278 -11.08 -3.28 33.04
C MET A 278 -11.09 -4.20 34.25
N ALA A 279 -12.12 -5.05 34.39
CA ALA A 279 -12.27 -5.92 35.54
C ALA A 279 -11.24 -7.07 35.56
N SER A 280 -10.83 -7.57 34.37
CA SER A 280 -10.11 -8.86 34.27
C SER A 280 -8.68 -8.72 33.75
N CYS A 281 -8.33 -7.68 32.97
CA CYS A 281 -7.03 -7.56 32.32
C CYS A 281 -6.04 -6.69 33.12
N GLN A 282 -6.00 -6.85 34.43
CA GLN A 282 -5.01 -6.18 35.26
C GLN A 282 -3.68 -6.92 35.20
N LEU A 283 -2.62 -6.22 34.78
CA LEU A 283 -1.29 -6.77 34.61
C LEU A 283 -0.43 -6.51 35.85
N PRO A 284 0.22 -7.53 36.41
CA PRO A 284 1.12 -7.38 37.55
C PRO A 284 2.45 -6.76 37.14
N VAL A 285 3.16 -6.20 38.11
CA VAL A 285 4.58 -5.86 38.00
C VAL A 285 5.39 -7.08 38.40
N LEU A 286 6.24 -7.61 37.51
CA LEU A 286 7.02 -8.80 37.75
C LEU A 286 8.18 -8.54 38.71
N ALA A 287 8.36 -9.45 39.68
CA ALA A 287 9.33 -9.32 40.74
C ALA A 287 10.80 -9.39 40.30
N ALA A 288 11.72 -9.02 41.15
CA ALA A 288 13.15 -8.92 40.89
C ALA A 288 13.83 -10.25 40.46
N GLY A 289 13.24 -11.42 40.73
CA GLY A 289 13.76 -12.75 40.33
C GLY A 289 13.38 -13.17 38.89
N ALA A 290 12.56 -12.40 38.18
CA ALA A 290 12.18 -12.71 36.79
C ALA A 290 13.34 -12.42 35.83
N LEU A 291 13.49 -13.26 34.79
CA LEU A 291 14.48 -13.07 33.73
C LEU A 291 14.32 -11.69 33.05
N VAL A 292 13.06 -11.25 32.84
CA VAL A 292 12.68 -9.89 32.42
C VAL A 292 11.74 -9.34 33.49
N LYS A 293 12.28 -8.51 34.40
CA LYS A 293 11.57 -7.87 35.52
C LYS A 293 10.86 -6.60 35.15
N GLY A 294 9.93 -6.13 35.97
CA GLY A 294 9.22 -4.84 35.81
C GLY A 294 7.85 -4.99 35.14
N HIS A 295 7.40 -3.95 34.50
CA HIS A 295 6.12 -3.96 33.79
C HIS A 295 6.10 -4.94 32.61
N VAL A 296 4.93 -5.49 32.34
CA VAL A 296 4.71 -6.37 31.19
C VAL A 296 4.90 -5.55 29.89
N LEU A 297 5.74 -6.07 28.99
CA LEU A 297 6.11 -5.42 27.74
C LEU A 297 5.18 -5.82 26.56
N SER A 298 4.95 -7.14 26.39
CA SER A 298 3.97 -7.71 25.44
C SER A 298 2.72 -8.10 26.22
N HIS A 299 1.79 -7.16 26.34
CA HIS A 299 0.60 -7.30 27.18
C HIS A 299 -0.56 -8.01 26.48
N ASP A 300 -0.61 -7.91 25.18
CA ASP A 300 -1.70 -8.24 24.27
C ASP A 300 -2.18 -9.70 24.42
N GLN A 301 -1.30 -10.68 24.24
CA GLN A 301 -1.68 -12.09 24.35
C GLN A 301 -2.05 -12.49 25.81
N ILE A 302 -1.50 -11.78 26.82
CA ILE A 302 -1.87 -11.97 28.23
C ILE A 302 -3.30 -11.47 28.45
N GLU A 303 -3.65 -10.29 27.94
CA GLU A 303 -5.01 -9.73 28.00
C GLU A 303 -6.03 -10.65 27.30
N ALA A 304 -5.66 -11.25 26.16
CA ALA A 304 -6.51 -12.24 25.49
C ALA A 304 -6.82 -13.45 26.37
N VAL A 305 -5.82 -14.03 27.02
CA VAL A 305 -6.04 -15.22 27.88
C VAL A 305 -6.76 -14.87 29.18
N LEU A 306 -6.59 -13.65 29.70
CA LEU A 306 -7.32 -13.15 30.87
C LEU A 306 -8.80 -12.89 30.55
N MET A 307 -9.10 -12.29 29.39
CA MET A 307 -10.46 -12.13 28.90
C MET A 307 -11.15 -13.49 28.73
N ARG A 308 -10.44 -14.47 28.20
CA ARG A 308 -10.97 -15.83 28.06
C ARG A 308 -11.21 -16.48 29.42
N LYS A 309 -10.33 -16.27 30.41
CA LYS A 309 -10.51 -16.71 31.80
C LYS A 309 -11.76 -16.10 32.44
N ALA A 310 -12.08 -14.83 32.10
CA ALA A 310 -13.27 -14.14 32.56
C ALA A 310 -14.58 -14.64 31.92
N GLY A 311 -14.51 -15.62 30.99
CA GLY A 311 -15.66 -16.19 30.31
C GLY A 311 -16.00 -15.59 28.95
N TYR A 312 -15.32 -14.52 28.54
CA TYR A 312 -15.56 -13.86 27.24
C TYR A 312 -14.78 -14.54 26.09
N GLU A 313 -15.31 -14.47 24.89
CA GLU A 313 -14.66 -14.97 23.70
C GLU A 313 -13.66 -13.95 23.14
N VAL A 314 -12.50 -14.44 22.73
CA VAL A 314 -11.53 -13.70 21.93
C VAL A 314 -11.50 -14.30 20.55
N ARG A 315 -11.81 -13.49 19.52
CA ARG A 315 -11.91 -13.99 18.15
C ARG A 315 -11.18 -13.09 17.17
N ILE A 316 -10.99 -13.60 15.94
CA ILE A 316 -10.38 -12.85 14.85
C ILE A 316 -11.33 -12.78 13.66
N LEU A 317 -11.46 -11.58 13.08
CA LEU A 317 -12.10 -11.33 11.79
C LEU A 317 -11.05 -11.47 10.69
N THR A 318 -11.23 -12.45 9.80
CA THR A 318 -10.24 -12.85 8.79
C THR A 318 -10.38 -12.11 7.46
N GLU A 319 -11.09 -10.98 7.45
CA GLU A 319 -11.23 -10.14 6.24
C GLU A 319 -9.96 -9.34 5.96
N GLU A 320 -9.55 -9.30 4.70
CA GLU A 320 -8.39 -8.56 4.22
C GLU A 320 -8.78 -7.20 3.63
N GLY A 321 -7.83 -6.26 3.60
CA GLY A 321 -7.95 -5.02 2.81
C GLY A 321 -8.67 -3.86 3.48
N SER A 322 -8.87 -3.92 4.81
CA SER A 322 -9.55 -2.85 5.56
C SER A 322 -8.86 -2.46 6.87
N SER A 323 -7.78 -3.16 7.22
CA SER A 323 -6.97 -2.93 8.43
C SER A 323 -5.50 -3.00 8.08
N PHE A 324 -4.76 -1.93 8.33
CA PHE A 324 -3.41 -1.71 7.83
C PHE A 324 -2.46 -1.26 8.92
N GLU A 325 -1.16 -1.63 8.77
CA GLU A 325 -0.05 -1.10 9.57
C GLU A 325 1.18 -0.82 8.71
N GLN A 326 2.11 -0.02 9.22
CA GLN A 326 3.44 0.14 8.61
C GLN A 326 4.41 -0.90 9.12
N ASN A 327 5.08 -1.60 8.21
CA ASN A 327 6.19 -2.49 8.56
C ASN A 327 7.53 -1.73 8.57
N PRO A 328 8.53 -2.22 9.32
CA PRO A 328 9.88 -1.66 9.30
C PRO A 328 10.44 -1.56 7.89
N PRO A 329 11.11 -0.45 7.54
CA PRO A 329 11.61 -0.26 6.18
C PRO A 329 12.92 -0.98 5.89
N THR A 330 13.65 -1.44 6.92
CA THR A 330 14.97 -2.08 6.78
C THR A 330 15.13 -3.31 7.66
N LEU A 331 16.05 -4.20 7.30
CA LEU A 331 16.42 -5.36 8.10
C LEU A 331 16.83 -4.97 9.53
N ALA A 332 17.57 -3.88 9.68
CA ALA A 332 18.05 -3.40 10.97
C ALA A 332 16.88 -3.01 11.91
N GLU A 333 15.90 -2.27 11.40
CA GLU A 333 14.71 -1.88 12.16
C GLU A 333 13.79 -3.07 12.43
N PHE A 334 13.69 -4.01 11.49
CA PHE A 334 12.93 -5.24 11.67
C PHE A 334 13.50 -6.09 12.81
N VAL A 335 14.81 -6.35 12.81
CA VAL A 335 15.48 -7.09 13.89
C VAL A 335 15.27 -6.39 15.24
N ARG A 336 15.38 -5.05 15.28
CA ARG A 336 15.18 -4.27 16.51
C ARG A 336 13.75 -4.44 17.05
N ARG A 337 12.72 -4.37 16.18
CA ARG A 337 11.31 -4.58 16.55
C ARG A 337 11.08 -5.96 17.09
N ASP A 338 11.55 -6.96 16.38
CA ASP A 338 11.31 -8.37 16.69
C ASP A 338 12.00 -8.82 17.99
N LEU A 339 13.22 -8.33 18.26
CA LEU A 339 13.90 -8.59 19.52
C LEU A 339 13.18 -7.98 20.75
N ARG A 340 12.45 -6.86 20.56
CA ARG A 340 11.59 -6.32 21.64
C ARG A 340 10.42 -7.25 21.93
N TRP A 341 9.80 -7.83 20.88
CA TRP A 341 8.77 -8.85 21.05
C TRP A 341 9.35 -10.12 21.73
N CYS A 342 10.53 -10.55 21.30
CA CYS A 342 11.24 -11.64 21.95
C CYS A 342 11.42 -11.38 23.46
N GLN A 343 11.89 -10.19 23.84
CA GLN A 343 12.03 -9.80 25.25
C GLN A 343 10.69 -9.81 26.00
N GLY A 344 9.63 -9.24 25.43
CA GLY A 344 8.30 -9.19 26.02
C GLY A 344 7.68 -10.58 26.18
N ASN A 345 7.77 -11.43 25.14
CA ASN A 345 7.22 -12.78 25.20
C ASN A 345 7.92 -13.66 26.24
N ASN A 346 9.20 -13.42 26.58
CA ASN A 346 9.87 -14.15 27.67
C ASN A 346 9.21 -13.92 29.05
N GLN A 347 8.38 -12.88 29.20
CA GLN A 347 7.59 -12.67 30.40
C GLN A 347 6.40 -13.65 30.52
N TYR A 348 5.95 -14.26 29.40
CA TYR A 348 4.80 -15.17 29.36
C TYR A 348 4.99 -16.42 30.22
N TRP A 349 6.24 -16.81 30.50
CA TRP A 349 6.53 -17.92 31.40
C TRP A 349 5.81 -17.80 32.75
N HIS A 350 5.70 -16.57 33.28
CA HIS A 350 5.03 -16.29 34.54
C HIS A 350 3.50 -16.45 34.49
N PHE A 351 2.94 -16.44 33.28
CA PHE A 351 1.49 -16.49 33.06
C PHE A 351 0.99 -17.89 32.64
N VAL A 352 1.85 -18.76 32.10
CA VAL A 352 1.46 -20.13 31.68
C VAL A 352 0.87 -20.94 32.83
N THR A 353 1.36 -20.72 34.05
CA THR A 353 0.95 -21.46 35.25
C THR A 353 -0.20 -20.83 36.04
N VAL A 354 -0.73 -19.68 35.58
CA VAL A 354 -1.85 -18.98 36.26
C VAL A 354 -3.06 -19.91 36.37
N PRO A 355 -3.63 -20.08 37.60
CA PRO A 355 -4.80 -20.92 37.79
C PRO A 355 -6.03 -20.46 36.99
N GLY A 356 -6.83 -21.40 36.50
CA GLY A 356 -8.09 -21.13 35.81
C GLY A 356 -7.95 -20.77 34.34
N LEU A 357 -6.75 -20.76 33.75
CA LEU A 357 -6.58 -20.60 32.29
C LEU A 357 -7.06 -21.85 31.55
N ALA A 358 -7.74 -21.64 30.42
CA ALA A 358 -8.11 -22.72 29.52
C ALA A 358 -6.85 -23.41 28.94
N PRO A 359 -6.87 -24.75 28.67
CA PRO A 359 -5.72 -25.43 28.07
C PRO A 359 -5.18 -24.77 26.78
N ILE A 360 -6.07 -24.29 25.94
CA ILE A 360 -5.68 -23.57 24.72
C ILE A 360 -4.99 -22.23 25.03
N SER A 361 -5.43 -21.51 26.05
CA SER A 361 -4.76 -20.27 26.48
C SER A 361 -3.34 -20.54 26.99
N ARG A 362 -3.12 -21.63 27.73
CA ARG A 362 -1.77 -22.05 28.12
C ARG A 362 -0.90 -22.42 26.92
N TYR A 363 -1.48 -23.18 25.98
CA TYR A 363 -0.83 -23.49 24.71
C TYR A 363 -0.42 -22.21 23.94
N GLN A 364 -1.29 -21.20 23.84
CA GLN A 364 -0.97 -19.94 23.14
C GLN A 364 0.23 -19.23 23.77
N LEU A 365 0.28 -19.10 25.08
CA LEU A 365 1.42 -18.50 25.79
C LEU A 365 2.70 -19.33 25.63
N ALA A 366 2.62 -20.66 25.77
CA ALA A 366 3.76 -21.55 25.58
C ALA A 366 4.28 -21.53 24.12
N PHE A 367 3.38 -21.48 23.14
CA PHE A 367 3.73 -21.42 21.73
C PHE A 367 4.40 -20.08 21.36
N ALA A 368 3.94 -18.98 21.95
CA ALA A 368 4.56 -17.67 21.77
C ALA A 368 5.98 -17.58 22.38
N LEU A 369 6.28 -18.36 23.43
CA LEU A 369 7.64 -18.58 23.95
C LEU A 369 8.46 -19.43 22.98
N LEU A 370 7.91 -20.56 22.56
CA LEU A 370 8.60 -21.54 21.70
C LEU A 370 8.99 -20.93 20.35
N MET A 371 8.21 -19.99 19.85
CA MET A 371 8.49 -19.25 18.60
C MET A 371 9.91 -18.64 18.61
N PHE A 372 10.36 -18.10 19.74
CA PHE A 372 11.71 -17.53 19.89
C PHE A 372 12.73 -18.55 20.37
N LEU A 373 12.35 -19.44 21.30
CA LEU A 373 13.23 -20.48 21.84
C LEU A 373 13.62 -21.53 20.79
N GLY A 374 12.86 -21.71 19.72
CA GLY A 374 13.22 -22.53 18.58
C GLY A 374 14.45 -22.02 17.80
N SER A 375 14.78 -20.74 17.90
CA SER A 375 15.90 -20.13 17.17
C SER A 375 17.27 -20.68 17.64
N PRO A 376 17.60 -20.75 18.94
CA PRO A 376 18.82 -21.44 19.41
C PRO A 376 18.93 -22.89 18.95
N ALA A 377 17.81 -23.60 18.80
CA ALA A 377 17.83 -24.98 18.30
C ALA A 377 18.29 -25.05 16.85
N TRP A 378 17.87 -24.14 15.97
CA TRP A 378 18.37 -24.06 14.60
C TRP A 378 19.87 -23.75 14.53
N ILE A 379 20.35 -22.80 15.34
CA ILE A 379 21.79 -22.47 15.39
C ILE A 379 22.57 -23.64 15.99
N GLY A 380 21.99 -24.31 17.01
CA GLY A 380 22.54 -25.54 17.56
C GLY A 380 22.67 -26.66 16.52
N LEU A 381 21.62 -26.86 15.70
CA LEU A 381 21.68 -27.82 14.59
C LEU A 381 22.80 -27.50 13.59
N LEU A 382 22.99 -26.22 13.25
CA LEU A 382 24.06 -25.79 12.36
C LEU A 382 25.46 -26.13 12.93
N PHE A 383 25.73 -25.73 14.17
CA PHE A 383 27.05 -25.94 14.77
C PHE A 383 27.32 -27.42 15.11
N LEU A 384 26.43 -28.07 15.86
CA LEU A 384 26.60 -29.46 16.31
C LEU A 384 26.50 -30.43 15.11
N GLY A 385 25.65 -30.15 14.12
CA GLY A 385 25.58 -30.92 12.88
C GLY A 385 26.88 -30.82 12.06
N SER A 386 27.49 -29.63 12.00
CA SER A 386 28.79 -29.45 11.32
C SER A 386 29.93 -30.16 12.08
N VAL A 387 29.91 -30.11 13.40
CA VAL A 387 30.90 -30.85 14.23
C VAL A 387 30.71 -32.37 14.06
N ALA A 388 29.47 -32.84 14.09
CA ALA A 388 29.18 -34.26 13.92
C ALA A 388 29.64 -34.75 12.53
N ALA A 389 29.39 -34.01 11.47
CA ALA A 389 29.88 -34.33 10.12
C ALA A 389 31.41 -34.31 10.01
N ALA A 390 32.08 -33.37 10.73
CA ALA A 390 33.53 -33.29 10.79
C ALA A 390 34.21 -34.47 11.49
N ILE A 391 33.55 -35.01 12.54
CA ILE A 391 34.11 -36.12 13.35
C ILE A 391 33.87 -37.46 12.66
N THR A 392 32.77 -37.68 11.97
CA THR A 392 32.34 -38.99 11.49
C THR A 392 32.92 -39.37 10.14
N ALA A 393 33.72 -38.58 9.45
CA ALA A 393 34.42 -38.82 8.18
C ALA A 393 33.62 -39.55 7.07
N ASP A 394 32.61 -40.37 7.43
CA ASP A 394 31.62 -41.04 6.58
C ASP A 394 30.33 -40.27 6.52
N ALA A 395 29.44 -40.58 5.59
CA ALA A 395 28.15 -39.91 5.41
C ALA A 395 27.37 -39.85 6.71
N PHE A 396 27.48 -38.70 7.40
CA PHE A 396 26.83 -38.40 8.70
C PHE A 396 25.31 -38.51 8.61
N VAL A 397 24.75 -38.11 7.46
CA VAL A 397 23.32 -38.22 7.17
C VAL A 397 23.20 -39.03 5.87
N ARG A 398 22.33 -40.03 5.84
CA ARG A 398 21.95 -40.68 4.58
C ARG A 398 21.41 -39.61 3.64
N SER A 399 22.15 -39.32 2.57
CA SER A 399 21.93 -38.22 1.66
C SER A 399 20.55 -38.26 1.00
N ASP A 400 20.02 -39.44 0.70
CA ASP A 400 18.69 -39.69 0.17
C ASP A 400 17.58 -39.28 1.15
N LEU A 401 17.61 -39.78 2.38
CA LEU A 401 16.63 -39.49 3.44
C LEU A 401 16.77 -38.08 3.99
N GLY A 402 18.00 -37.56 4.08
CA GLY A 402 18.27 -36.18 4.47
C GLY A 402 17.69 -35.17 3.47
N LEU A 403 17.82 -35.45 2.18
CA LEU A 403 17.21 -34.63 1.11
C LEU A 403 15.67 -34.68 1.18
N VAL A 404 15.09 -35.88 1.36
CA VAL A 404 13.63 -36.01 1.53
C VAL A 404 13.16 -35.22 2.73
N LEU A 405 13.85 -35.30 3.87
CA LEU A 405 13.53 -34.55 5.07
C LEU A 405 13.58 -33.03 4.84
N LEU A 406 14.61 -32.53 4.17
CA LEU A 406 14.75 -31.12 3.82
C LEU A 406 13.61 -30.65 2.90
N ILE A 407 13.25 -31.44 1.87
CA ILE A 407 12.14 -31.12 0.95
C ILE A 407 10.82 -31.07 1.74
N LEU A 408 10.58 -32.03 2.63
CA LEU A 408 9.36 -32.03 3.46
C LEU A 408 9.30 -30.82 4.39
N VAL A 409 10.39 -30.47 5.07
CA VAL A 409 10.45 -29.26 5.92
C VAL A 409 10.18 -28.01 5.12
N LEU A 410 10.77 -27.86 3.93
CA LEU A 410 10.50 -26.74 3.02
C LEU A 410 9.05 -26.71 2.55
N ALA A 411 8.48 -27.86 2.18
CA ALA A 411 7.07 -27.95 1.77
C ALA A 411 6.12 -27.55 2.91
N LEU A 412 6.39 -27.99 4.14
CA LEU A 412 5.63 -27.60 5.32
C LEU A 412 5.77 -26.09 5.61
N TRP A 413 6.97 -25.54 5.49
CA TRP A 413 7.23 -24.12 5.70
C TRP A 413 6.49 -23.23 4.70
N PHE A 414 6.57 -23.58 3.41
CA PHE A 414 5.92 -22.79 2.36
C PHE A 414 4.45 -23.15 2.12
N ALA A 415 3.86 -24.10 2.84
CA ALA A 415 2.48 -24.51 2.65
C ALA A 415 1.47 -23.34 2.69
N PRO A 416 1.55 -22.36 3.62
CA PRO A 416 0.64 -21.21 3.60
C PRO A 416 0.78 -20.35 2.33
N ASN A 417 2.02 -20.15 1.85
CA ASN A 417 2.30 -19.39 0.64
C ASN A 417 1.81 -20.14 -0.62
N LEU A 418 2.04 -21.46 -0.68
CA LEU A 418 1.57 -22.32 -1.77
C LEU A 418 0.05 -22.40 -1.83
N ALA A 419 -0.63 -22.49 -0.67
CA ALA A 419 -2.08 -22.46 -0.56
C ALA A 419 -2.66 -21.15 -1.14
N THR A 420 -2.09 -20.03 -0.77
CA THR A 420 -2.49 -18.72 -1.29
C THR A 420 -2.13 -18.58 -2.77
N MET A 421 -0.98 -19.10 -3.22
CA MET A 421 -0.60 -19.13 -4.62
C MET A 421 -1.64 -19.88 -5.45
N ALA A 422 -2.07 -21.06 -5.01
CA ALA A 422 -3.12 -21.84 -5.69
C ALA A 422 -4.44 -21.08 -5.75
N ASP A 423 -4.86 -20.41 -4.66
CA ASP A 423 -6.06 -19.60 -4.62
C ASP A 423 -6.01 -18.39 -5.56
N VAL A 424 -4.89 -17.67 -5.60
CA VAL A 424 -4.69 -16.50 -6.49
C VAL A 424 -4.68 -16.92 -7.95
N LEU A 425 -3.95 -18.00 -8.31
CA LEU A 425 -3.83 -18.47 -9.70
C LEU A 425 -5.17 -18.99 -10.26
N THR A 426 -6.05 -19.51 -9.42
CA THR A 426 -7.37 -20.01 -9.84
C THR A 426 -8.44 -18.92 -9.93
N ARG A 427 -8.20 -17.69 -9.41
CA ARG A 427 -9.18 -16.59 -9.40
C ARG A 427 -8.74 -15.42 -10.30
N PRO A 428 -9.42 -15.16 -11.44
CA PRO A 428 -9.02 -14.09 -12.38
C PRO A 428 -8.96 -12.68 -11.75
N SER A 429 -9.86 -12.37 -10.81
CA SER A 429 -9.86 -11.08 -10.10
C SER A 429 -8.60 -10.89 -9.25
N MET A 430 -8.19 -11.93 -8.51
CA MET A 430 -7.00 -11.91 -7.68
C MET A 430 -5.72 -11.80 -8.52
N ARG A 431 -5.62 -12.57 -9.61
CA ARG A 431 -4.46 -12.45 -10.53
C ARG A 431 -4.27 -11.04 -11.03
N ARG A 432 -5.37 -10.35 -11.40
CA ARG A 432 -5.33 -8.95 -11.84
C ARG A 432 -4.93 -8.00 -10.72
N ALA A 433 -5.42 -8.22 -9.51
CA ALA A 433 -5.08 -7.40 -8.35
C ALA A 433 -3.58 -7.43 -8.03
N PHE A 434 -2.91 -8.59 -8.18
CA PHE A 434 -1.47 -8.74 -8.02
C PHE A 434 -0.64 -8.36 -9.26
N GLY A 435 -1.24 -7.80 -10.31
CA GLY A 435 -0.53 -7.32 -11.49
C GLY A 435 -0.29 -8.37 -12.59
N GLY A 436 -0.99 -9.51 -12.56
CA GLY A 436 -0.92 -10.60 -13.55
C GLY A 436 -0.08 -11.79 -13.10
N VAL A 437 -0.22 -12.92 -13.82
CA VAL A 437 0.40 -14.20 -13.44
C VAL A 437 1.94 -14.11 -13.36
N GLY A 438 2.58 -13.56 -14.40
CA GLY A 438 4.05 -13.50 -14.44
C GLY A 438 4.67 -12.70 -13.30
N ARG A 439 4.12 -11.49 -13.00
CA ARG A 439 4.60 -10.65 -11.88
C ARG A 439 4.32 -11.28 -10.52
N PHE A 440 3.18 -11.94 -10.39
CA PHE A 440 2.82 -12.65 -9.16
C PHE A 440 3.78 -13.80 -8.88
N ILE A 441 4.09 -14.65 -9.88
CA ILE A 441 5.02 -15.77 -9.76
C ILE A 441 6.45 -15.25 -9.49
N ALA A 442 6.90 -14.22 -10.19
CA ALA A 442 8.20 -13.58 -9.92
C ALA A 442 8.28 -13.04 -8.50
N GLY A 443 7.21 -12.37 -8.02
CA GLY A 443 7.11 -11.91 -6.64
C GLY A 443 7.13 -13.05 -5.62
N PHE A 444 6.44 -14.16 -5.91
CA PHE A 444 6.45 -15.36 -5.06
C PHE A 444 7.88 -15.90 -4.88
N PHE A 445 8.61 -16.15 -5.95
CA PHE A 445 9.99 -16.66 -5.85
C PHE A 445 10.94 -15.66 -5.20
N THR A 446 10.81 -14.37 -5.52
CA THR A 446 11.61 -13.31 -4.88
C THR A 446 11.38 -13.28 -3.36
N SER A 447 10.11 -13.30 -2.93
CA SER A 447 9.80 -13.32 -1.50
C SER A 447 10.18 -14.64 -0.82
N ALA A 448 10.11 -15.78 -1.52
CA ALA A 448 10.53 -17.07 -0.99
C ALA A 448 12.04 -17.11 -0.72
N VAL A 449 12.86 -16.68 -1.68
CA VAL A 449 14.32 -16.56 -1.50
C VAL A 449 14.62 -15.56 -0.36
N PHE A 450 13.94 -14.44 -0.34
CA PHE A 450 14.12 -13.45 0.73
C PHE A 450 13.80 -14.02 2.11
N VAL A 451 12.71 -14.77 2.29
CA VAL A 451 12.34 -15.40 3.57
C VAL A 451 13.31 -16.48 3.98
N LEU A 452 13.83 -17.30 3.01
CA LEU A 452 14.87 -18.29 3.28
C LEU A 452 16.17 -17.68 3.78
N LEU A 453 16.51 -16.46 3.37
CA LEU A 453 17.67 -15.73 3.89
C LEU A 453 17.34 -14.98 5.19
N LEU A 454 16.16 -14.41 5.32
CA LEU A 454 15.74 -13.63 6.48
C LEU A 454 15.61 -14.49 7.75
N ALA A 455 14.96 -15.65 7.65
CA ALA A 455 14.66 -16.45 8.82
C ALA A 455 15.92 -16.91 9.58
N PRO A 456 17.00 -17.42 8.93
CA PRO A 456 18.24 -17.74 9.64
C PRO A 456 18.95 -16.51 10.25
N ILE A 457 18.82 -15.32 9.65
CA ILE A 457 19.31 -14.07 10.27
C ILE A 457 18.54 -13.82 11.59
N MET A 458 17.22 -14.05 11.58
CA MET A 458 16.41 -13.89 12.80
C MET A 458 16.77 -14.94 13.85
N TRP A 459 17.01 -16.21 13.46
CA TRP A 459 17.46 -17.24 14.40
C TRP A 459 18.80 -16.88 15.06
N ALA A 460 19.75 -16.37 14.29
CA ALA A 460 21.01 -15.86 14.82
C ALA A 460 20.79 -14.66 15.77
N SER A 461 19.91 -13.71 15.38
CA SER A 461 19.58 -12.53 16.19
C SER A 461 18.96 -12.91 17.53
N HIS A 462 18.00 -13.83 17.55
CA HIS A 462 17.36 -14.33 18.79
C HIS A 462 18.38 -15.08 19.67
N THR A 463 19.21 -15.93 19.06
CA THR A 463 20.24 -16.67 19.81
C THR A 463 21.23 -15.72 20.50
N LEU A 464 21.75 -14.74 19.76
CA LEU A 464 22.62 -13.70 20.33
C LEU A 464 21.91 -12.86 21.40
N PHE A 465 20.62 -12.59 21.21
CA PHE A 465 19.83 -11.87 22.21
C PHE A 465 19.65 -12.70 23.50
N PHE A 466 19.34 -14.00 23.40
CA PHE A 466 19.24 -14.86 24.57
C PHE A 466 20.54 -14.93 25.35
N VAL A 467 21.71 -15.03 24.67
CA VAL A 467 23.01 -14.96 25.31
C VAL A 467 23.16 -13.63 26.08
N ARG A 468 22.80 -12.50 25.47
CA ARG A 468 22.83 -11.18 26.13
C ARG A 468 21.88 -11.10 27.34
N LEU A 469 20.70 -11.66 27.19
CA LEU A 469 19.68 -11.68 28.25
C LEU A 469 20.16 -12.50 29.48
N LEU A 470 20.76 -13.66 29.24
CA LEU A 470 21.38 -14.48 30.30
C LEU A 470 22.53 -13.75 31.01
N LEU A 471 23.23 -12.84 30.31
CA LEU A 471 24.24 -11.93 30.88
C LEU A 471 23.63 -10.66 31.52
N GLY A 472 22.30 -10.63 31.73
CA GLY A 472 21.60 -9.54 32.43
C GLY A 472 21.41 -8.28 31.57
N ARG A 473 21.64 -8.33 30.24
CA ARG A 473 21.50 -7.18 29.33
C ARG A 473 20.13 -7.19 28.66
N THR A 474 19.28 -6.21 28.99
CA THR A 474 17.96 -6.00 28.39
C THR A 474 17.99 -4.93 27.31
N LEU A 475 16.98 -4.89 26.45
CA LEU A 475 16.79 -3.86 25.43
C LEU A 475 15.95 -2.70 25.98
N GLU A 476 16.36 -1.47 25.65
CA GLU A 476 15.54 -0.28 25.88
C GLU A 476 14.46 -0.11 24.80
N TRP A 477 13.32 0.41 25.20
CA TRP A 477 12.21 0.70 24.28
C TRP A 477 12.40 2.07 23.65
N LYS A 478 13.11 2.15 22.51
CA LYS A 478 13.30 3.37 21.73
C LYS A 478 12.26 3.47 20.61
N ALA A 479 11.91 4.70 20.21
CA ALA A 479 11.05 4.96 19.06
C ALA A 479 11.63 4.28 17.79
N GLN A 480 10.74 3.79 16.93
CA GLN A 480 11.11 3.10 15.69
C GLN A 480 11.17 4.10 14.55
N LEU A 481 12.24 4.03 13.74
CA LEU A 481 12.30 4.75 12.47
C LEU A 481 11.41 4.04 11.45
N ARG A 482 10.42 4.76 10.93
CA ARG A 482 9.41 4.23 9.99
C ARG A 482 9.60 4.73 8.57
N GLU A 483 10.40 5.78 8.37
CA GLU A 483 10.69 6.33 7.06
C GLU A 483 11.73 5.50 6.32
N ASP A 484 11.61 5.43 5.00
CA ASP A 484 12.56 4.74 4.14
C ASP A 484 13.92 5.45 4.18
N HIS A 485 14.95 4.74 4.61
CA HIS A 485 16.31 5.26 4.72
C HIS A 485 17.34 4.24 4.23
N ARG A 486 18.50 4.75 3.80
CA ARG A 486 19.64 3.90 3.44
C ARG A 486 20.35 3.40 4.68
N VAL A 487 20.84 2.17 4.64
CA VAL A 487 21.72 1.59 5.66
C VAL A 487 23.16 1.65 5.12
N PRO A 488 24.04 2.48 5.69
CA PRO A 488 25.45 2.52 5.29
C PRO A 488 26.19 1.20 5.62
N TRP A 489 27.17 0.81 4.80
CA TRP A 489 27.96 -0.40 5.00
C TRP A 489 28.57 -0.48 6.41
N ARG A 490 29.10 0.62 6.95
CA ARG A 490 29.69 0.67 8.30
C ARG A 490 28.67 0.29 9.39
N VAL A 491 27.42 0.74 9.24
CA VAL A 491 26.33 0.42 10.17
C VAL A 491 25.94 -1.05 10.05
N ALA A 492 25.80 -1.56 8.82
CA ALA A 492 25.48 -2.95 8.56
C ALA A 492 26.58 -3.89 9.11
N VAL A 493 27.85 -3.61 8.86
CA VAL A 493 28.98 -4.39 9.40
C VAL A 493 28.94 -4.37 10.92
N ARG A 494 28.83 -3.20 11.57
CA ARG A 494 28.79 -3.12 13.04
C ARG A 494 27.65 -3.92 13.67
N GLN A 495 26.51 -3.99 13.00
CA GLN A 495 25.32 -4.69 13.52
C GLN A 495 25.35 -6.18 13.23
N PHE A 496 25.80 -6.60 12.03
CA PHE A 496 25.61 -7.95 11.52
C PHE A 496 26.89 -8.81 11.45
N TRP A 497 28.10 -8.29 11.81
CA TRP A 497 29.31 -9.11 11.80
C TRP A 497 29.23 -10.40 12.64
N PRO A 498 28.52 -10.43 13.81
CA PRO A 498 28.38 -11.68 14.56
C PRO A 498 27.57 -12.72 13.79
N HIS A 499 26.55 -12.28 13.02
CA HIS A 499 25.76 -13.17 12.18
C HIS A 499 26.62 -13.79 11.09
N THR A 500 27.47 -12.97 10.43
CA THR A 500 28.41 -13.46 9.41
C THR A 500 29.34 -14.53 9.98
N LEU A 501 29.86 -14.36 11.20
CA LEU A 501 30.68 -15.38 11.87
C LEU A 501 29.90 -16.65 12.18
N ILE A 502 28.65 -16.54 12.64
CA ILE A 502 27.76 -17.69 12.89
C ILE A 502 27.59 -18.54 11.62
N GLY A 503 27.46 -17.91 10.45
CA GLY A 503 27.37 -18.64 9.20
C GLY A 503 28.72 -19.14 8.69
N LEU A 504 29.80 -18.36 8.86
CA LEU A 504 31.11 -18.62 8.28
C LEU A 504 31.82 -19.80 8.96
N ILE A 505 31.82 -19.84 10.30
CA ILE A 505 32.58 -20.84 11.06
C ILE A 505 32.16 -22.28 10.70
N PRO A 506 30.85 -22.65 10.73
CA PRO A 506 30.42 -23.99 10.36
C PRO A 506 30.73 -24.35 8.89
N VAL A 507 30.57 -23.38 7.97
CA VAL A 507 30.88 -23.62 6.54
C VAL A 507 32.36 -23.85 6.33
N LEU A 508 33.24 -23.07 6.97
CA LEU A 508 34.70 -23.30 6.91
C LEU A 508 35.07 -24.65 7.54
N LEU A 509 34.49 -25.01 8.67
CA LEU A 509 34.73 -26.32 9.28
C LEU A 509 34.41 -27.46 8.29
N LEU A 510 33.23 -27.42 7.69
CA LEU A 510 32.80 -28.41 6.71
C LEU A 510 33.65 -28.39 5.44
N ALA A 511 34.07 -27.22 4.95
CA ALA A 511 34.91 -27.11 3.78
C ALA A 511 36.28 -27.81 3.97
N LEU A 512 36.79 -27.81 5.21
CA LEU A 512 38.07 -28.44 5.54
C LEU A 512 37.94 -29.94 5.89
N THR A 513 36.75 -30.40 6.36
CA THR A 513 36.61 -31.74 6.95
C THR A 513 35.59 -32.64 6.25
N ALA A 514 34.42 -32.06 5.83
CA ALA A 514 33.29 -32.82 5.27
C ALA A 514 32.52 -31.98 4.23
N PRO A 515 33.08 -31.69 3.04
CA PRO A 515 32.46 -30.78 2.06
C PRO A 515 31.07 -31.19 1.59
N ALA A 516 30.74 -32.47 1.60
CA ALA A 516 29.40 -33.00 1.27
C ALA A 516 28.30 -32.49 2.19
N GLY A 517 28.63 -32.00 3.39
CA GLY A 517 27.69 -31.40 4.36
C GLY A 517 27.33 -29.94 4.07
N ILE A 518 28.11 -29.23 3.20
CA ILE A 518 27.92 -27.81 2.93
C ILE A 518 26.51 -27.47 2.40
N PRO A 519 25.92 -28.20 1.45
CA PRO A 519 24.58 -27.91 0.96
C PRO A 519 23.52 -27.90 2.04
N PHE A 520 23.58 -28.79 3.01
CA PHE A 520 22.67 -28.85 4.15
C PHE A 520 22.91 -27.70 5.14
N ALA A 521 24.18 -27.39 5.41
CA ALA A 521 24.53 -26.28 6.30
C ALA A 521 24.11 -24.92 5.71
N LEU A 522 24.19 -24.72 4.40
CA LEU A 522 23.81 -23.48 3.72
C LEU A 522 22.33 -23.16 3.90
N PHE A 523 21.46 -24.13 4.14
CA PHE A 523 20.06 -23.87 4.48
C PHE A 523 19.93 -22.90 5.68
N ILE A 524 20.80 -23.00 6.66
CA ILE A 524 20.82 -22.14 7.86
C ILE A 524 21.91 -21.05 7.73
N ALA A 525 23.06 -21.36 7.17
CA ALA A 525 24.23 -20.48 7.15
C ALA A 525 24.14 -19.36 6.11
N ALA A 526 23.42 -19.54 4.99
CA ALA A 526 23.41 -18.58 3.88
C ALA A 526 22.86 -17.20 4.30
N GLY A 527 21.78 -17.17 5.07
CA GLY A 527 21.22 -15.90 5.57
C GLY A 527 22.22 -15.13 6.44
N PRO A 528 22.75 -15.71 7.51
CA PRO A 528 23.80 -15.10 8.34
C PRO A 528 25.02 -14.66 7.55
N LEU A 529 25.55 -15.46 6.62
CA LEU A 529 26.69 -15.11 5.77
C LEU A 529 26.41 -13.85 4.94
N LEU A 530 25.22 -13.76 4.37
CA LEU A 530 24.79 -12.66 3.50
C LEU A 530 24.11 -11.50 4.27
N SER A 531 24.07 -11.53 5.60
CA SER A 531 23.33 -10.56 6.42
C SER A 531 23.76 -9.10 6.18
N ILE A 532 25.07 -8.83 6.03
CA ILE A 532 25.62 -7.49 5.78
C ILE A 532 25.21 -6.99 4.39
N PRO A 533 25.53 -7.66 3.26
CA PRO A 533 25.10 -7.19 1.95
C PRO A 533 23.58 -7.14 1.79
N LEU A 534 22.85 -8.07 2.41
CA LEU A 534 21.38 -8.06 2.38
C LEU A 534 20.81 -6.83 3.08
N ALA A 535 21.36 -6.45 4.26
CA ALA A 535 20.92 -5.26 4.98
C ALA A 535 21.12 -3.97 4.16
N VAL A 536 22.23 -3.86 3.42
CA VAL A 536 22.52 -2.70 2.57
C VAL A 536 21.66 -2.71 1.30
N ALA A 537 21.58 -3.84 0.61
CA ALA A 537 20.86 -3.95 -0.66
C ALA A 537 19.34 -3.73 -0.48
N THR A 538 18.76 -4.35 0.55
CA THR A 538 17.31 -4.24 0.81
C THR A 538 16.88 -2.88 1.38
N ALA A 539 17.83 -2.04 1.81
CA ALA A 539 17.60 -0.64 2.20
C ALA A 539 17.87 0.36 1.05
N SER A 540 18.12 -0.12 -0.18
CA SER A 540 18.47 0.74 -1.33
C SER A 540 17.23 1.35 -1.99
N PRO A 541 17.04 2.70 -1.99
CA PRO A 541 15.92 3.32 -2.70
C PRO A 541 15.96 3.12 -4.22
N ALA A 542 17.15 2.91 -4.81
CA ALA A 542 17.28 2.62 -6.23
C ALA A 542 16.68 1.26 -6.57
N LEU A 543 16.99 0.22 -5.76
CA LEU A 543 16.38 -1.11 -5.92
C LEU A 543 14.86 -1.05 -5.71
N GLY A 544 14.38 -0.28 -4.71
CA GLY A 544 12.95 -0.09 -4.49
C GLY A 544 12.23 0.51 -5.70
N ARG A 545 12.79 1.57 -6.28
CA ARG A 545 12.24 2.16 -7.51
C ARG A 545 12.23 1.16 -8.69
N ALA A 546 13.28 0.37 -8.84
CA ALA A 546 13.36 -0.67 -9.88
C ALA A 546 12.27 -1.74 -9.67
N MET A 547 12.08 -2.23 -8.44
CA MET A 547 11.02 -3.20 -8.11
C MET A 547 9.62 -2.65 -8.40
N ILE A 548 9.37 -1.38 -8.06
CA ILE A 548 8.09 -0.70 -8.37
C ILE A 548 7.88 -0.60 -9.88
N ALA A 549 8.91 -0.20 -10.63
CA ALA A 549 8.83 -0.01 -12.08
C ALA A 549 8.47 -1.31 -12.84
N VAL A 550 9.02 -2.45 -12.40
CA VAL A 550 8.70 -3.76 -13.00
C VAL A 550 7.46 -4.43 -12.37
N GLY A 551 6.92 -3.85 -11.27
CA GLY A 551 5.78 -4.40 -10.53
C GLY A 551 6.12 -5.67 -9.74
N LEU A 552 7.36 -5.82 -9.26
CA LEU A 552 7.81 -6.95 -8.46
C LEU A 552 7.30 -6.83 -7.01
N CYS A 553 6.83 -7.93 -6.43
CA CYS A 553 6.20 -7.98 -5.10
C CYS A 553 5.07 -6.93 -4.95
N ARG A 554 4.23 -6.79 -5.99
CA ARG A 554 3.11 -5.85 -6.01
C ARG A 554 1.95 -6.36 -5.17
N LEU A 555 1.40 -5.49 -4.32
CA LEU A 555 0.20 -5.77 -3.52
C LEU A 555 -1.08 -5.28 -4.22
N PRO A 556 -2.25 -5.89 -3.92
CA PRO A 556 -3.55 -5.46 -4.45
C PRO A 556 -3.84 -3.98 -4.21
N GLU A 557 -3.47 -3.44 -3.05
CA GLU A 557 -3.67 -2.05 -2.63
C GLU A 557 -2.84 -1.04 -3.43
N GLU A 558 -1.80 -1.49 -4.14
CA GLU A 558 -1.07 -0.65 -5.10
C GLU A 558 -1.83 -0.49 -6.43
N SER A 559 -2.69 -1.46 -6.76
CA SER A 559 -3.52 -1.45 -7.97
C SER A 559 -4.81 -0.68 -7.77
N ASN A 560 -5.41 -0.80 -6.60
CA ASN A 560 -6.66 -0.15 -6.20
C ASN A 560 -6.55 0.24 -4.72
N PRO A 561 -5.88 1.38 -4.43
CA PRO A 561 -5.68 1.82 -3.06
C PRO A 561 -7.02 2.20 -2.43
N PRO A 562 -7.29 1.75 -1.18
CA PRO A 562 -8.40 2.25 -0.39
C PRO A 562 -8.30 3.77 -0.16
N SER A 563 -9.44 4.44 0.00
CA SER A 563 -9.51 5.90 0.23
C SER A 563 -8.64 6.34 1.41
N GLU A 564 -8.63 5.57 2.47
CA GLU A 564 -7.85 5.84 3.69
C GLU A 564 -6.33 5.84 3.45
N LEU A 565 -5.85 5.00 2.50
CA LEU A 565 -4.43 4.98 2.13
C LEU A 565 -4.05 6.06 1.13
N ILE A 566 -5.00 6.55 0.32
CA ILE A 566 -4.78 7.65 -0.61
C ILE A 566 -4.51 8.94 0.17
N VAL A 567 -5.35 9.25 1.14
CA VAL A 567 -5.25 10.46 1.97
C VAL A 567 -3.92 10.55 2.70
N LEU A 568 -3.40 9.44 3.22
CA LEU A 568 -2.09 9.40 3.90
C LEU A 568 -0.87 9.71 3.02
N LYS A 569 -1.02 9.74 1.69
CA LYS A 569 0.04 10.07 0.73
C LYS A 569 0.03 11.53 0.30
N LEU A 570 -0.99 12.31 0.68
CA LEU A 570 -1.11 13.72 0.33
C LEU A 570 -0.31 14.60 1.31
N PRO A 571 0.29 15.74 0.86
CA PRO A 571 0.90 16.73 1.74
C PRO A 571 -0.13 17.37 2.68
N ALA A 572 0.28 17.75 3.88
CA ALA A 572 -0.60 18.20 4.96
C ALA A 572 -1.46 19.45 4.66
N ILE A 573 -1.09 20.26 3.65
CA ILE A 573 -1.81 21.49 3.27
C ILE A 573 -3.06 21.21 2.42
N GLU A 574 -3.09 20.11 1.65
CA GLU A 574 -4.21 19.73 0.78
C GLU A 574 -5.32 18.94 1.51
N LEU A 575 -5.05 18.54 2.74
CA LEU A 575 -5.88 17.57 3.49
C LEU A 575 -7.20 18.13 4.02
N SER A 576 -7.23 19.39 4.44
CA SER A 576 -8.48 19.99 4.95
C SER A 576 -9.54 20.16 3.85
N GLN A 577 -9.10 20.28 2.60
CA GLN A 577 -9.96 20.32 1.41
C GLN A 577 -10.34 18.90 0.94
N ALA A 578 -9.37 17.98 0.85
CA ALA A 578 -9.60 16.60 0.39
C ALA A 578 -10.53 15.79 1.33
N CYS A 579 -10.45 16.01 2.64
CA CYS A 579 -11.37 15.35 3.59
C CYS A 579 -12.82 15.85 3.46
N ARG A 580 -13.05 17.15 3.15
CA ARG A 580 -14.39 17.67 2.87
C ARG A 580 -14.97 17.12 1.56
N GLU A 581 -14.12 16.89 0.57
CA GLU A 581 -14.50 16.37 -0.75
C GLU A 581 -14.67 14.85 -0.77
N ALA A 582 -13.87 14.08 -0.01
CA ALA A 582 -14.03 12.64 0.15
C ALA A 582 -15.38 12.29 0.82
N THR A 583 -15.89 13.18 1.69
CA THR A 583 -17.21 13.05 2.31
C THR A 583 -18.34 13.13 1.28
N ASN A 584 -18.18 13.94 0.24
CA ASN A 584 -19.16 14.08 -0.84
C ASN A 584 -19.08 12.95 -1.89
N ARG A 585 -17.91 12.31 -2.07
CA ARG A 585 -17.73 11.24 -3.08
C ARG A 585 -18.26 9.87 -2.65
N ASN A 586 -18.24 9.55 -1.35
CA ASN A 586 -18.76 8.26 -0.86
C ASN A 586 -20.29 8.12 -1.00
N ALA A 587 -21.00 9.22 -1.22
CA ALA A 587 -22.42 9.18 -1.56
C ALA A 587 -22.70 8.77 -3.04
N GLN A 588 -21.69 8.76 -3.91
CA GLN A 588 -21.85 8.51 -5.35
C GLN A 588 -21.18 7.23 -5.89
N THR A 589 -20.43 6.46 -5.10
CA THR A 589 -19.71 5.25 -5.56
C THR A 589 -20.47 3.95 -5.32
N GLN A 590 -21.68 3.83 -5.86
CA GLN A 590 -22.26 2.54 -6.21
C GLN A 590 -22.18 2.34 -7.72
N SER A 591 -21.01 2.12 -8.30
CA SER A 591 -20.83 1.55 -9.65
C SER A 591 -19.37 1.25 -9.97
N ALA A 592 -18.82 0.18 -9.46
CA ALA A 592 -17.41 -0.21 -9.70
C ALA A 592 -17.23 -1.37 -10.70
N ALA A 593 -18.22 -1.67 -11.55
CA ALA A 593 -18.10 -2.70 -12.59
C ALA A 593 -17.55 -2.19 -13.94
N GLY A 594 -17.39 -0.86 -14.13
CA GLY A 594 -16.98 -0.23 -15.39
C GLY A 594 -15.46 -0.16 -15.69
N SER A 595 -14.61 -0.28 -14.68
CA SER A 595 -13.20 0.20 -14.74
C SER A 595 -12.26 -0.51 -15.73
N ILE A 596 -12.46 -1.78 -16.10
CA ILE A 596 -11.54 -2.53 -17.00
C ILE A 596 -11.89 -2.32 -18.46
N LEU A 597 -13.17 -2.29 -18.78
CA LEU A 597 -13.66 -1.94 -20.11
C LEU A 597 -13.24 -0.51 -20.47
N ASP A 598 -13.23 0.41 -19.50
CA ASP A 598 -12.85 1.81 -19.71
C ASP A 598 -11.33 1.97 -19.94
N THR A 599 -10.50 1.21 -19.25
CA THR A 599 -9.05 1.19 -19.51
C THR A 599 -8.73 0.61 -20.90
N LEU A 600 -9.41 -0.45 -21.30
CA LEU A 600 -9.26 -1.03 -22.66
C LEU A 600 -9.81 -0.09 -23.75
N ARG A 601 -10.90 0.64 -23.47
CA ARG A 601 -11.45 1.66 -24.36
C ARG A 601 -10.49 2.83 -24.54
N SER A 602 -9.91 3.32 -23.43
CA SER A 602 -8.90 4.39 -23.46
C SER A 602 -7.64 3.98 -24.24
N LEU A 603 -7.12 2.75 -24.01
CA LEU A 603 -5.97 2.24 -24.76
C LEU A 603 -6.27 2.05 -26.26
N ARG A 604 -7.49 1.59 -26.60
CA ARG A 604 -7.94 1.52 -28.01
C ARG A 604 -8.09 2.91 -28.61
N GLY A 605 -8.61 3.89 -27.86
CA GLY A 605 -8.69 5.29 -28.29
C GLY A 605 -7.32 5.86 -28.61
N ILE A 606 -6.34 5.73 -27.71
CA ILE A 606 -4.96 6.19 -27.90
C ILE A 606 -4.30 5.48 -29.10
N ALA A 607 -4.46 4.15 -29.23
CA ALA A 607 -3.92 3.38 -30.36
C ALA A 607 -4.54 3.81 -31.71
N ARG A 608 -5.84 4.12 -31.72
CA ARG A 608 -6.53 4.69 -32.87
C ARG A 608 -5.96 6.06 -33.24
N SER A 609 -5.79 6.95 -32.28
CA SER A 609 -5.21 8.27 -32.48
C SER A 609 -3.78 8.17 -33.04
N LEU A 610 -2.92 7.33 -32.47
CA LEU A 610 -1.57 7.11 -32.97
C LEU A 610 -1.57 6.62 -34.43
N ARG A 611 -2.50 5.72 -34.80
CA ARG A 611 -2.61 5.23 -36.17
C ARG A 611 -3.09 6.32 -37.15
N ILE A 612 -4.05 7.14 -36.73
CA ILE A 612 -4.61 8.21 -37.56
C ILE A 612 -3.56 9.30 -37.78
N TYR A 613 -2.95 9.78 -36.72
CA TYR A 613 -2.11 10.98 -36.75
C TYR A 613 -0.67 10.74 -37.19
N TYR A 614 -0.13 9.51 -37.05
CA TYR A 614 1.23 9.15 -37.47
C TYR A 614 1.26 8.25 -38.72
N GLY A 615 0.11 7.80 -39.24
CA GLY A 615 0.05 6.80 -40.31
C GLY A 615 0.19 7.37 -41.76
N SER A 616 0.10 8.70 -41.96
CA SER A 616 0.16 9.30 -43.30
C SER A 616 1.39 10.19 -43.49
N ILE A 617 2.21 9.86 -44.50
CA ILE A 617 3.36 10.67 -44.91
C ILE A 617 2.88 12.00 -45.56
N GLU A 618 1.80 11.96 -46.32
CA GLU A 618 1.24 13.13 -46.98
C GLU A 618 0.76 14.19 -45.98
N ARG A 619 0.08 13.75 -44.90
CA ARG A 619 -0.34 14.65 -43.81
C ARG A 619 0.86 15.28 -43.11
N ARG A 620 1.91 14.49 -42.86
CA ARG A 620 3.14 14.96 -42.25
C ARG A 620 3.81 16.07 -43.05
N ASP A 621 3.95 15.85 -44.37
CA ASP A 621 4.60 16.81 -45.26
C ASP A 621 3.73 18.09 -45.47
N ALA A 622 2.40 17.96 -45.42
CA ALA A 622 1.48 19.09 -45.41
C ALA A 622 1.60 19.92 -44.12
N MET A 623 1.68 19.27 -42.94
CA MET A 623 1.93 19.95 -41.67
C MET A 623 3.28 20.69 -41.67
N ASP A 624 4.35 20.04 -42.14
CA ASP A 624 5.69 20.65 -42.18
C ASP A 624 5.72 21.88 -43.10
N ARG A 625 4.98 21.89 -44.23
CA ARG A 625 4.83 23.05 -45.07
C ARG A 625 4.03 24.18 -44.41
N LEU A 626 2.89 23.83 -43.80
CA LEU A 626 2.00 24.82 -43.17
C LEU A 626 2.68 25.49 -41.97
N TYR A 627 3.19 24.71 -41.03
CA TYR A 627 3.81 25.26 -39.82
C TYR A 627 5.21 25.85 -40.06
N GLY A 628 5.88 25.47 -41.17
CA GLY A 628 7.12 26.09 -41.63
C GLY A 628 7.00 27.57 -41.98
N MET A 629 5.76 28.07 -42.24
CA MET A 629 5.50 29.51 -42.45
C MET A 629 5.63 30.30 -41.12
N PHE A 630 5.41 29.67 -39.98
CA PHE A 630 5.36 30.31 -38.67
C PHE A 630 6.58 30.03 -37.79
N ILE A 631 7.21 28.86 -37.96
CA ILE A 631 8.24 28.33 -37.07
C ILE A 631 9.59 28.26 -37.75
N ARG A 632 10.64 28.77 -37.09
CA ARG A 632 12.05 28.71 -37.52
C ARG A 632 12.86 27.80 -36.63
N PRO A 633 13.95 27.19 -37.09
CA PRO A 633 14.85 26.44 -36.27
C PRO A 633 15.34 27.23 -35.03
N GLY A 634 15.24 26.65 -33.85
CA GLY A 634 15.58 27.27 -32.56
C GLY A 634 14.43 28.01 -31.85
N ASP A 635 13.31 28.27 -32.53
CA ASP A 635 12.14 28.92 -31.92
C ASP A 635 11.62 28.09 -30.75
N LEU A 636 11.03 28.75 -29.74
CA LEU A 636 10.22 28.15 -28.72
C LEU A 636 8.77 28.12 -29.18
N VAL A 637 8.11 26.96 -29.06
CA VAL A 637 6.72 26.78 -29.53
C VAL A 637 5.92 26.10 -28.40
N PHE A 638 4.69 26.57 -28.18
CA PHE A 638 3.75 25.92 -27.27
C PHE A 638 2.72 25.15 -28.07
N ASP A 639 2.55 23.87 -27.72
CA ASP A 639 1.52 22.96 -28.22
C ASP A 639 0.54 22.68 -27.07
N VAL A 640 -0.55 23.46 -27.03
CA VAL A 640 -1.54 23.41 -25.95
C VAL A 640 -2.73 22.56 -26.39
N GLY A 641 -2.94 21.44 -25.72
CA GLY A 641 -3.76 20.32 -26.16
C GLY A 641 -2.95 19.32 -27.00
N ALA A 642 -1.72 18.99 -26.56
CA ALA A 642 -0.76 18.25 -27.39
C ALA A 642 -1.17 16.81 -27.72
N HIS A 643 -2.24 16.28 -27.13
CA HIS A 643 -2.83 14.98 -27.42
C HIS A 643 -1.81 13.85 -27.51
N VAL A 644 -1.65 13.16 -28.67
CA VAL A 644 -0.62 12.13 -28.89
C VAL A 644 0.71 12.68 -29.42
N GLY A 645 0.82 14.01 -29.63
CA GLY A 645 2.05 14.72 -29.98
C GLY A 645 2.40 14.74 -31.49
N ASP A 646 1.45 14.63 -32.39
CA ASP A 646 1.71 14.74 -33.83
C ASP A 646 2.20 16.14 -34.23
N HIS A 647 1.65 17.21 -33.60
CA HIS A 647 2.16 18.56 -33.74
C HIS A 647 3.54 18.72 -33.10
N VAL A 648 3.79 18.12 -31.91
CA VAL A 648 5.13 18.06 -31.32
C VAL A 648 6.13 17.47 -32.32
N ALA A 649 5.77 16.37 -33.02
CA ALA A 649 6.63 15.76 -34.04
C ALA A 649 6.95 16.71 -35.18
N CYS A 650 5.95 17.43 -35.70
CA CYS A 650 6.10 18.44 -36.74
C CYS A 650 7.05 19.56 -36.27
N PHE A 651 6.78 20.18 -35.14
CA PHE A 651 7.58 21.30 -34.61
C PHE A 651 9.03 20.87 -34.31
N ARG A 652 9.25 19.64 -33.89
CA ARG A 652 10.59 19.09 -33.73
C ARG A 652 11.34 18.90 -35.05
N ARG A 653 10.65 18.46 -36.13
CA ARG A 653 11.26 18.38 -37.49
C ARG A 653 11.62 19.76 -38.03
N LEU A 654 10.85 20.77 -37.70
CA LEU A 654 11.14 22.16 -38.04
C LEU A 654 12.25 22.76 -37.15
N GLY A 655 12.84 22.03 -36.22
CA GLY A 655 13.93 22.45 -35.36
C GLY A 655 13.54 23.26 -34.12
N ALA A 656 12.26 23.35 -33.80
CA ALA A 656 11.78 24.10 -32.62
C ALA A 656 12.05 23.38 -31.29
N ARG A 657 12.12 24.14 -30.18
CA ARG A 657 11.94 23.66 -28.81
C ARG A 657 10.45 23.70 -28.49
N VAL A 658 9.88 22.66 -27.89
CA VAL A 658 8.45 22.52 -27.73
C VAL A 658 8.05 22.37 -26.26
N VAL A 659 7.07 23.17 -25.82
CA VAL A 659 6.34 22.94 -24.58
C VAL A 659 5.00 22.28 -24.95
N ALA A 660 4.88 20.99 -24.65
CA ALA A 660 3.69 20.20 -24.91
C ALA A 660 2.81 20.17 -23.65
N VAL A 661 1.62 20.76 -23.71
CA VAL A 661 0.70 20.88 -22.57
C VAL A 661 -0.46 19.92 -22.77
N GLU A 662 -0.60 18.93 -21.86
CA GLU A 662 -1.62 17.89 -21.98
C GLU A 662 -2.08 17.40 -20.59
N PRO A 663 -3.34 17.70 -20.19
CA PRO A 663 -3.86 17.36 -18.86
C PRO A 663 -4.22 15.89 -18.71
N GLN A 664 -4.56 15.14 -19.76
CA GLN A 664 -5.04 13.78 -19.66
C GLN A 664 -3.92 12.82 -19.27
N PRO A 665 -4.05 12.04 -18.14
CA PRO A 665 -2.97 11.17 -17.65
C PRO A 665 -2.52 10.09 -18.65
N GLY A 666 -3.44 9.59 -19.49
CA GLY A 666 -3.17 8.59 -20.52
C GLY A 666 -2.30 9.15 -21.65
N LEU A 667 -2.67 10.32 -22.17
CA LEU A 667 -1.99 11.02 -23.24
C LEU A 667 -0.64 11.58 -22.79
N LYS A 668 -0.55 12.16 -21.59
CA LYS A 668 0.71 12.56 -20.96
C LYS A 668 1.73 11.41 -20.87
N ARG A 669 1.27 10.19 -20.53
CA ARG A 669 2.14 8.99 -20.51
C ARG A 669 2.63 8.65 -21.92
N THR A 670 1.76 8.79 -22.93
CA THR A 670 2.10 8.57 -24.34
C THR A 670 3.14 9.59 -24.79
N LEU A 671 2.96 10.88 -24.50
CA LEU A 671 3.95 11.93 -24.79
C LEU A 671 5.31 11.65 -24.10
N LYS A 672 5.30 11.23 -22.83
CA LYS A 672 6.54 10.83 -22.13
C LYS A 672 7.23 9.62 -22.75
N LEU A 673 6.48 8.67 -23.31
CA LEU A 673 7.07 7.52 -24.00
C LEU A 673 7.71 7.92 -25.33
N LEU A 674 7.07 8.82 -26.09
CA LEU A 674 7.54 9.26 -27.41
C LEU A 674 8.68 10.29 -27.32
N TYR A 675 8.56 11.26 -26.40
CA TYR A 675 9.43 12.44 -26.36
C TYR A 675 10.20 12.63 -25.05
N GLY A 676 10.02 11.80 -24.03
CA GLY A 676 10.65 11.96 -22.71
C GLY A 676 12.20 11.90 -22.69
N ARG A 677 12.82 11.48 -23.82
CA ARG A 677 14.28 11.50 -24.02
C ARG A 677 14.77 12.68 -24.83
N ASP A 678 13.88 13.42 -25.51
CA ASP A 678 14.24 14.62 -26.27
C ASP A 678 14.32 15.84 -25.33
N ARG A 679 15.52 16.36 -25.13
CA ARG A 679 15.77 17.52 -24.25
C ARG A 679 15.12 18.81 -24.73
N ALA A 680 14.70 18.88 -25.97
CA ALA A 680 14.04 20.04 -26.57
C ALA A 680 12.50 19.96 -26.44
N VAL A 681 11.95 18.93 -25.80
CA VAL A 681 10.51 18.79 -25.52
C VAL A 681 10.28 18.80 -24.02
N MET A 682 9.51 19.76 -23.55
CA MET A 682 9.04 19.89 -22.16
C MET A 682 7.56 19.51 -22.11
N ILE A 683 7.17 18.61 -21.19
CA ILE A 683 5.80 18.09 -21.11
C ILE A 683 5.17 18.60 -19.83
N GLU A 684 4.14 19.43 -19.94
CA GLU A 684 3.40 20.06 -18.85
C GLU A 684 2.01 19.40 -18.66
N PRO A 685 1.65 19.00 -17.43
CA PRO A 685 0.42 18.24 -17.18
C PRO A 685 -0.80 19.12 -16.81
N PHE A 686 -0.93 20.28 -17.37
CA PHE A 686 -1.95 21.27 -17.03
C PHE A 686 -3.07 21.36 -18.07
N ALA A 687 -4.29 21.67 -17.63
CA ALA A 687 -5.27 22.32 -18.49
C ALA A 687 -4.93 23.81 -18.60
N VAL A 688 -5.27 24.45 -19.72
CA VAL A 688 -5.09 25.91 -19.87
C VAL A 688 -6.46 26.57 -19.77
N ALA A 689 -6.58 27.58 -18.90
CA ALA A 689 -7.81 28.30 -18.60
C ALA A 689 -7.54 29.79 -18.31
N ALA A 690 -8.57 30.56 -18.01
CA ALA A 690 -8.45 31.99 -17.65
C ALA A 690 -7.73 32.21 -16.29
N GLY A 691 -7.65 31.22 -15.42
CA GLY A 691 -7.05 31.31 -14.09
C GLY A 691 -6.34 30.05 -13.67
N MET A 692 -5.51 30.17 -12.61
CA MET A 692 -4.87 29.02 -11.96
C MET A 692 -5.85 28.34 -11.01
N GLY A 693 -5.79 26.99 -10.88
CA GLY A 693 -6.65 26.23 -9.98
C GLY A 693 -6.92 24.83 -10.48
N ALA A 694 -8.03 24.23 -10.06
CA ALA A 694 -8.45 22.91 -10.52
C ALA A 694 -9.67 23.06 -11.46
N VAL A 695 -9.69 22.29 -12.55
CA VAL A 695 -10.82 22.22 -13.49
C VAL A 695 -11.25 20.77 -13.70
N GLU A 696 -12.55 20.58 -13.92
CA GLU A 696 -13.12 19.28 -14.24
C GLU A 696 -12.99 18.98 -15.74
N LEU A 697 -12.13 18.03 -16.09
CA LEU A 697 -11.96 17.57 -17.47
C LEU A 697 -12.87 16.37 -17.75
N LYS A 698 -13.79 16.51 -18.69
CA LYS A 698 -14.72 15.47 -19.14
C LYS A 698 -14.07 14.63 -20.24
N LEU A 699 -13.90 13.35 -19.98
CA LEU A 699 -13.20 12.40 -20.83
C LEU A 699 -14.15 11.68 -21.78
N ASN A 700 -13.81 11.67 -23.05
CA ASN A 700 -14.36 10.74 -24.03
C ASN A 700 -13.38 9.57 -24.20
N LEU A 701 -13.71 8.41 -23.62
CA LEU A 701 -12.80 7.25 -23.60
C LEU A 701 -12.63 6.57 -24.95
N HIS A 702 -13.54 6.80 -25.91
CA HIS A 702 -13.49 6.24 -27.26
C HIS A 702 -12.74 7.16 -28.24
N ASN A 703 -12.86 8.46 -28.03
CA ASN A 703 -12.22 9.51 -28.81
C ASN A 703 -11.56 10.54 -27.89
N PRO A 704 -10.34 10.24 -27.39
CA PRO A 704 -9.67 11.12 -26.42
C PRO A 704 -9.41 12.54 -26.93
N THR A 705 -9.41 12.76 -28.26
CA THR A 705 -9.21 14.07 -28.91
C THR A 705 -10.25 15.08 -28.44
N VAL A 706 -11.51 14.69 -28.35
CA VAL A 706 -12.62 15.59 -27.99
C VAL A 706 -12.90 15.66 -26.49
N SER A 707 -11.93 15.33 -25.64
CA SER A 707 -12.08 15.50 -24.18
C SER A 707 -11.94 16.98 -23.81
N THR A 708 -12.89 17.52 -23.03
CA THR A 708 -13.01 18.96 -22.79
C THR A 708 -13.28 19.28 -21.32
N ALA A 709 -12.85 20.45 -20.86
CA ALA A 709 -13.30 21.03 -19.61
C ALA A 709 -14.51 21.98 -19.79
N SER A 710 -14.94 22.25 -21.02
CA SER A 710 -16.11 23.09 -21.32
C SER A 710 -17.44 22.32 -21.20
N THR A 711 -18.29 22.70 -20.25
CA THR A 711 -19.67 22.18 -20.17
C THR A 711 -20.53 22.66 -21.33
N ALA A 712 -20.27 23.89 -21.83
CA ALA A 712 -20.98 24.48 -22.98
C ALA A 712 -20.68 23.71 -24.26
N PHE A 713 -19.42 23.27 -24.46
CA PHE A 713 -19.02 22.44 -25.61
C PHE A 713 -19.78 21.10 -25.60
N VAL A 714 -19.84 20.40 -24.47
CA VAL A 714 -20.58 19.13 -24.35
C VAL A 714 -22.06 19.31 -24.66
N ALA A 715 -22.67 20.42 -24.19
CA ALA A 715 -24.08 20.73 -24.46
C ALA A 715 -24.32 21.03 -25.95
N ALA A 716 -23.45 21.79 -26.58
CA ALA A 716 -23.54 22.11 -28.02
C ALA A 716 -23.35 20.85 -28.91
N ALA A 717 -22.41 19.98 -28.54
CA ALA A 717 -22.13 18.73 -29.26
C ALA A 717 -23.33 17.75 -29.18
N ALA A 718 -24.08 17.71 -28.07
CA ALA A 718 -25.19 16.80 -27.88
C ALA A 718 -26.34 16.98 -28.91
N GLY A 719 -26.50 18.21 -29.50
CA GLY A 719 -27.52 18.53 -30.50
C GLY A 719 -27.05 18.45 -31.93
N ALA A 720 -25.74 18.26 -32.21
CA ALA A 720 -25.17 18.43 -33.54
C ALA A 720 -24.99 17.10 -34.29
N PRO A 721 -25.42 16.99 -35.59
CA PRO A 721 -25.35 15.75 -36.35
C PRO A 721 -23.96 15.17 -36.51
N ALA A 722 -22.92 15.99 -36.65
CA ALA A 722 -21.52 15.58 -36.82
C ALA A 722 -20.91 14.98 -35.55
N TRP A 723 -21.51 15.25 -34.38
CA TRP A 723 -21.08 14.79 -33.07
C TRP A 723 -21.94 13.64 -32.52
N LYS A 724 -22.82 13.08 -33.36
CA LYS A 724 -23.69 11.98 -33.00
C LYS A 724 -22.90 10.71 -32.67
N GLY A 725 -22.92 10.33 -31.41
CA GLY A 725 -22.20 9.14 -30.90
C GLY A 725 -21.05 9.46 -29.97
N GLU A 726 -20.60 10.70 -29.90
CA GLU A 726 -19.61 11.14 -28.94
C GLU A 726 -20.24 11.17 -27.53
N ARG A 727 -19.53 10.60 -26.53
CA ARG A 727 -20.01 10.50 -25.15
C ARG A 727 -18.90 10.77 -24.15
N TRP A 728 -19.13 11.72 -23.28
CA TRP A 728 -18.27 12.04 -22.16
C TRP A 728 -18.76 11.24 -20.96
N THR A 729 -18.14 10.06 -20.72
CA THR A 729 -18.63 9.09 -19.73
C THR A 729 -17.88 9.14 -18.42
N ARG A 730 -16.84 9.96 -18.32
CA ARG A 730 -16.00 10.09 -17.13
C ARG A 730 -15.49 11.51 -16.99
N SER A 731 -15.41 12.01 -15.75
CA SER A 731 -14.74 13.27 -15.42
C SER A 731 -13.53 13.00 -14.55
N ILE A 732 -12.49 13.82 -14.70
CA ILE A 732 -11.33 13.86 -13.82
C ILE A 732 -11.04 15.32 -13.49
N GLU A 733 -10.54 15.57 -12.28
CA GLU A 733 -10.04 16.87 -11.89
C GLU A 733 -8.56 16.98 -12.30
N VAL A 734 -8.19 18.09 -12.93
CA VAL A 734 -6.83 18.39 -13.38
C VAL A 734 -6.44 19.81 -12.96
N GLU A 735 -5.15 20.02 -12.72
CA GLU A 735 -4.64 21.36 -12.46
C GLU A 735 -4.71 22.22 -13.70
N ALA A 736 -5.17 23.48 -13.52
CA ALA A 736 -5.22 24.50 -14.56
C ALA A 736 -4.13 25.56 -14.36
N THR A 737 -3.61 26.03 -15.48
CA THR A 737 -2.64 27.15 -15.57
C THR A 737 -3.08 28.15 -16.63
N THR A 738 -2.43 29.31 -16.69
CA THR A 738 -2.65 30.33 -17.71
C THR A 738 -1.54 30.32 -18.74
N LEU A 739 -1.81 30.89 -19.94
CA LEU A 739 -0.77 31.09 -20.97
C LEU A 739 0.37 31.98 -20.46
N ASP A 740 0.06 33.03 -19.71
CA ASP A 740 1.07 33.93 -19.13
C ASP A 740 1.96 33.21 -18.10
N ALA A 741 1.41 32.29 -17.30
CA ALA A 741 2.19 31.48 -16.35
C ALA A 741 3.13 30.50 -17.08
N LEU A 742 2.71 29.93 -18.21
CA LEU A 742 3.58 29.09 -19.05
C LEU A 742 4.70 29.93 -19.68
N ILE A 743 4.39 31.14 -20.16
CA ILE A 743 5.37 32.08 -20.71
C ILE A 743 6.38 32.50 -19.65
N ALA A 744 5.93 32.81 -18.45
CA ALA A 744 6.82 33.15 -17.33
C ALA A 744 7.77 31.99 -16.96
N ARG A 745 7.33 30.74 -17.10
CA ARG A 745 8.11 29.53 -16.77
C ARG A 745 9.11 29.14 -17.85
N HIS A 746 8.71 29.21 -19.12
CA HIS A 746 9.49 28.65 -20.24
C HIS A 746 10.10 29.70 -21.18
N GLY A 747 9.69 30.94 -21.05
CA GLY A 747 10.04 32.02 -21.94
C GLY A 747 8.98 32.32 -23.01
N SER A 748 9.10 33.44 -23.71
CA SER A 748 8.16 33.87 -24.73
C SER A 748 8.23 32.96 -25.98
N PRO A 749 7.14 32.31 -26.39
CA PRO A 749 7.11 31.47 -27.59
C PRO A 749 7.05 32.33 -28.86
N ALA A 750 7.56 31.76 -29.94
CA ALA A 750 7.40 32.37 -31.29
C ALA A 750 6.03 32.00 -31.87
N PHE A 751 5.47 30.83 -31.50
CA PHE A 751 4.20 30.31 -31.94
C PHE A 751 3.47 29.58 -30.82
N ILE A 752 2.16 29.73 -30.73
CA ILE A 752 1.29 28.94 -29.84
C ILE A 752 0.23 28.26 -30.72
N LYS A 753 0.10 26.92 -30.64
CA LYS A 753 -1.09 26.19 -31.07
C LYS A 753 -2.00 25.98 -29.85
N LEU A 754 -3.26 26.37 -29.98
CA LEU A 754 -4.27 26.26 -28.94
C LEU A 754 -5.43 25.40 -29.44
N ASP A 755 -5.59 24.20 -28.85
CA ASP A 755 -6.56 23.20 -29.24
C ASP A 755 -7.06 22.48 -27.97
N ILE A 756 -8.07 23.08 -27.33
CA ILE A 756 -8.52 22.68 -25.98
C ILE A 756 -10.05 22.49 -25.90
N GLU A 757 -10.66 22.25 -27.06
CA GLU A 757 -12.04 21.79 -27.23
C GLU A 757 -13.07 22.69 -26.49
N GLY A 758 -13.08 23.99 -26.86
CA GLY A 758 -14.08 24.95 -26.43
C GLY A 758 -13.72 25.83 -25.22
N LEU A 759 -12.46 25.88 -24.81
CA LEU A 759 -11.93 26.83 -23.83
C LEU A 759 -10.96 27.87 -24.42
N GLU A 760 -10.83 27.94 -25.75
CA GLU A 760 -9.87 28.77 -26.43
C GLU A 760 -10.03 30.25 -26.07
N ALA A 761 -11.28 30.76 -26.02
CA ALA A 761 -11.56 32.15 -25.66
C ALA A 761 -11.16 32.48 -24.21
N GLU A 762 -11.39 31.55 -23.27
CA GLU A 762 -10.96 31.70 -21.87
C GLU A 762 -9.44 31.70 -21.76
N ALA A 763 -8.76 30.77 -22.43
CA ALA A 763 -7.30 30.69 -22.43
C ALA A 763 -6.66 31.94 -23.03
N LEU A 764 -7.17 32.45 -24.15
CA LEU A 764 -6.71 33.69 -24.79
C LEU A 764 -6.98 34.95 -23.95
N SER A 765 -8.02 34.94 -23.07
CA SER A 765 -8.31 36.08 -22.20
C SER A 765 -7.17 36.34 -21.22
N ALA A 766 -6.43 35.31 -20.80
CA ALA A 766 -5.30 35.35 -19.90
C ALA A 766 -3.94 35.54 -20.61
N LEU A 767 -3.91 35.83 -21.89
CA LEU A 767 -2.67 36.13 -22.62
C LEU A 767 -2.42 37.63 -22.66
N SER A 768 -1.32 38.10 -22.03
CA SER A 768 -0.94 39.54 -21.98
C SER A 768 0.08 39.91 -23.04
N CYS A 769 1.02 39.01 -23.36
CA CYS A 769 2.07 39.22 -24.34
C CYS A 769 1.88 38.33 -25.55
N PRO A 770 1.45 38.87 -26.69
CA PRO A 770 1.18 38.06 -27.89
C PRO A 770 2.50 37.53 -28.51
N PRO A 771 2.59 36.22 -28.85
CA PRO A 771 3.66 35.67 -29.68
C PRO A 771 3.56 36.20 -31.12
N ARG A 772 4.62 36.00 -31.91
CA ARG A 772 4.68 36.44 -33.33
C ARG A 772 3.48 35.91 -34.16
N ALA A 773 3.08 34.66 -33.86
CA ALA A 773 1.89 34.07 -34.48
C ALA A 773 1.26 33.07 -33.51
N LEU A 774 -0.02 32.78 -33.65
CA LEU A 774 -0.73 31.72 -32.96
C LEU A 774 -1.78 31.06 -33.86
N SER A 775 -2.19 29.86 -33.50
CA SER A 775 -3.43 29.26 -34.03
C SER A 775 -4.32 28.81 -32.89
N PHE A 776 -5.63 28.85 -33.13
CA PHE A 776 -6.63 28.29 -32.22
C PHE A 776 -7.66 27.48 -33.00
N GLU A 777 -8.10 26.37 -32.42
CA GLU A 777 -9.18 25.56 -33.00
C GLU A 777 -10.50 26.32 -32.93
N PHE A 778 -11.32 26.17 -33.97
CA PHE A 778 -12.71 26.61 -34.01
C PHE A 778 -13.64 25.45 -34.35
N THR A 779 -14.88 25.51 -33.84
CA THR A 779 -15.92 24.55 -34.18
C THR A 779 -17.19 25.29 -34.62
N THR A 780 -17.90 24.75 -35.61
CA THR A 780 -19.14 25.34 -36.11
C THR A 780 -20.31 25.21 -35.13
N ILE A 781 -20.15 24.41 -34.06
CA ILE A 781 -21.13 24.27 -32.97
C ILE A 781 -20.99 25.35 -31.90
N GLN A 782 -19.89 26.13 -31.91
CA GLN A 782 -19.62 27.23 -30.96
C GLN A 782 -19.13 28.49 -31.67
N PRO A 783 -19.96 29.09 -32.56
CA PRO A 783 -19.58 30.28 -33.34
C PRO A 783 -19.25 31.50 -32.45
N ASP A 784 -19.86 31.60 -31.27
CA ASP A 784 -19.58 32.67 -30.31
C ASP A 784 -18.18 32.59 -29.71
N VAL A 785 -17.67 31.37 -29.41
CA VAL A 785 -16.30 31.17 -28.96
C VAL A 785 -15.31 31.55 -30.04
N THR A 786 -15.58 31.13 -31.27
CA THR A 786 -14.78 31.48 -32.45
C THR A 786 -14.67 33.01 -32.64
N ALA A 787 -15.79 33.72 -32.59
CA ALA A 787 -15.84 35.16 -32.68
C ALA A 787 -15.06 35.83 -31.54
N ALA A 788 -15.25 35.38 -30.30
CA ALA A 788 -14.52 35.90 -29.13
C ALA A 788 -12.99 35.73 -29.27
N CYS A 789 -12.50 34.59 -29.78
CA CYS A 789 -11.08 34.35 -30.03
C CYS A 789 -10.54 35.33 -31.11
N ILE A 790 -11.26 35.53 -32.24
CA ILE A 790 -10.84 36.45 -33.30
C ILE A 790 -10.71 37.87 -32.74
N TRP A 791 -11.74 38.37 -32.06
CA TRP A 791 -11.72 39.72 -31.47
C TRP A 791 -10.69 39.89 -30.38
N ARG A 792 -10.44 38.87 -29.59
CA ARG A 792 -9.35 38.87 -28.58
C ARG A 792 -7.98 38.96 -29.28
N CYS A 793 -7.74 38.21 -30.32
CA CYS A 793 -6.51 38.29 -31.11
C CYS A 793 -6.34 39.68 -31.73
N ALA A 794 -7.39 40.29 -32.32
CA ALA A 794 -7.34 41.65 -32.81
C ALA A 794 -6.96 42.67 -31.72
N THR A 795 -7.54 42.54 -30.51
CA THR A 795 -7.20 43.37 -29.33
C THR A 795 -5.75 43.22 -28.91
N LEU A 796 -5.16 42.02 -29.08
CA LEU A 796 -3.76 41.72 -28.77
C LEU A 796 -2.79 42.26 -29.86
N GLY A 797 -3.32 42.82 -30.98
CA GLY A 797 -2.54 43.43 -32.05
C GLY A 797 -2.32 42.55 -33.27
N TYR A 798 -2.94 41.38 -33.37
CA TYR A 798 -2.87 40.56 -34.57
C TYR A 798 -3.64 41.22 -35.71
N ALA A 799 -2.95 41.49 -36.81
CA ALA A 799 -3.49 42.22 -37.93
C ALA A 799 -4.01 41.35 -39.07
N THR A 800 -3.49 40.13 -39.20
CA THR A 800 -3.76 39.24 -40.32
C THR A 800 -4.16 37.85 -39.89
N PHE A 801 -5.18 37.30 -40.58
CA PHE A 801 -5.77 35.99 -40.25
C PHE A 801 -5.92 35.14 -41.51
N ASN A 802 -5.81 33.81 -41.33
CA ASN A 802 -6.18 32.82 -42.32
C ASN A 802 -6.75 31.59 -41.61
N ALA A 803 -7.25 30.60 -42.34
CA ALA A 803 -7.85 29.41 -41.75
C ALA A 803 -7.46 28.13 -42.50
N ALA A 804 -7.54 27.01 -41.82
CA ALA A 804 -7.53 25.66 -42.40
C ALA A 804 -8.75 24.90 -41.92
N LEU A 805 -9.42 24.13 -42.81
CA LEU A 805 -10.60 23.35 -42.50
C LEU A 805 -10.23 21.89 -42.18
N GLY A 806 -10.73 21.40 -41.05
CA GLY A 806 -10.53 20.02 -40.61
C GLY A 806 -9.06 19.64 -40.62
N GLU A 807 -8.75 18.43 -41.06
CA GLU A 807 -7.38 17.85 -41.10
C GLU A 807 -6.62 18.11 -42.42
N GLN A 808 -7.07 19.06 -43.27
CA GLN A 808 -6.49 19.25 -44.59
C GLN A 808 -5.09 19.89 -44.55
N GLN A 809 -4.70 20.56 -43.49
CA GLN A 809 -3.40 21.20 -43.27
C GLN A 809 -3.00 22.12 -44.41
N ALA A 810 -3.99 22.84 -44.98
CA ALA A 810 -3.82 23.80 -46.04
C ALA A 810 -4.67 25.04 -45.79
N LEU A 811 -4.09 26.22 -46.04
CA LEU A 811 -4.79 27.49 -45.87
C LEU A 811 -5.93 27.63 -46.89
N VAL A 812 -7.11 28.07 -46.41
CA VAL A 812 -8.32 28.24 -47.21
C VAL A 812 -8.21 29.48 -48.14
N HIS A 813 -7.63 30.55 -47.60
CA HIS A 813 -7.54 31.84 -48.33
C HIS A 813 -6.15 32.03 -48.90
N SER A 814 -6.10 32.41 -50.20
CA SER A 814 -4.85 32.76 -50.88
C SER A 814 -4.23 34.05 -50.32
N GLU A 815 -5.06 34.96 -49.83
CA GLU A 815 -4.66 36.21 -49.18
C GLU A 815 -5.00 36.17 -47.69
N TRP A 816 -4.23 36.87 -46.88
CA TRP A 816 -4.50 36.99 -45.44
C TRP A 816 -5.59 38.05 -45.22
N LEU A 817 -6.58 37.69 -44.41
CA LEU A 817 -7.76 38.50 -44.12
C LEU A 817 -7.55 39.34 -42.87
N ASN A 818 -8.32 40.46 -42.76
CA ASN A 818 -8.41 41.16 -41.47
C ASN A 818 -9.42 40.46 -40.51
N ALA A 819 -9.53 40.95 -39.25
CA ALA A 819 -10.36 40.36 -38.22
C ALA A 819 -11.86 40.34 -38.60
N GLU A 820 -12.39 41.39 -39.25
CA GLU A 820 -13.78 41.45 -39.69
C GLU A 820 -14.10 40.46 -40.81
N GLU A 821 -13.18 40.33 -41.76
CA GLU A 821 -13.33 39.43 -42.90
C GLU A 821 -13.31 37.97 -42.47
N ILE A 822 -12.35 37.55 -41.60
CA ILE A 822 -12.29 36.18 -41.09
C ILE A 822 -13.47 35.86 -40.18
N ALA A 823 -13.94 36.79 -39.34
CA ALA A 823 -15.11 36.60 -38.50
C ALA A 823 -16.38 36.43 -39.37
N ARG A 824 -16.52 37.21 -40.42
CA ARG A 824 -17.63 37.10 -41.38
C ARG A 824 -17.59 35.80 -42.15
N TRP A 825 -16.40 35.34 -42.54
CA TRP A 825 -16.21 34.03 -43.17
C TRP A 825 -16.58 32.91 -42.25
N ALA A 826 -16.04 32.88 -41.01
CA ALA A 826 -16.32 31.85 -40.01
C ALA A 826 -17.82 31.74 -39.67
N SER A 827 -18.53 32.89 -39.53
CA SER A 827 -19.98 32.91 -39.23
C SER A 827 -20.85 32.35 -40.36
N ARG A 828 -20.34 32.26 -41.59
CA ARG A 828 -21.08 31.74 -42.76
C ARG A 828 -20.80 30.27 -43.06
N LEU A 829 -19.92 29.62 -42.27
CA LEU A 829 -19.60 28.21 -42.47
C LEU A 829 -20.82 27.33 -42.18
N PRO A 830 -21.10 26.34 -43.04
CA PRO A 830 -22.17 25.38 -42.79
C PRO A 830 -21.74 24.44 -41.63
N LEU A 831 -22.72 23.91 -40.90
CA LEU A 831 -22.45 22.93 -39.80
C LEU A 831 -21.66 21.69 -40.28
N SER A 832 -21.71 21.38 -41.62
CA SER A 832 -20.92 20.30 -42.21
C SER A 832 -19.41 20.56 -42.27
N ALA A 833 -18.98 21.83 -42.15
CA ALA A 833 -17.56 22.15 -42.04
C ALA A 833 -16.92 21.66 -40.74
N ASN A 834 -17.73 21.46 -39.72
CA ASN A 834 -17.41 20.89 -38.42
C ASN A 834 -16.38 21.68 -37.59
N SER A 835 -15.07 21.61 -37.89
CA SER A 835 -14.00 22.31 -37.19
C SER A 835 -12.83 22.68 -38.09
N GLY A 836 -11.91 23.46 -37.58
CA GLY A 836 -10.67 23.83 -38.23
C GLY A 836 -9.80 24.72 -37.34
N ASP A 837 -8.67 25.19 -37.84
CA ASP A 837 -7.78 26.11 -37.15
C ASP A 837 -7.85 27.52 -37.80
N ILE A 838 -7.90 28.57 -36.97
CA ILE A 838 -7.66 29.95 -37.38
C ILE A 838 -6.24 30.34 -36.97
N TYR A 839 -5.48 30.87 -37.93
CA TYR A 839 -4.11 31.35 -37.75
C TYR A 839 -4.12 32.86 -37.66
N ALA A 840 -3.43 33.46 -36.70
CA ALA A 840 -3.28 34.90 -36.52
C ALA A 840 -1.78 35.30 -36.46
N MET A 841 -1.43 36.39 -37.14
CA MET A 841 -0.06 36.94 -37.19
C MET A 841 -0.05 38.43 -36.85
N LEU A 842 0.97 38.87 -36.12
CA LEU A 842 1.22 40.27 -35.80
C LEU A 842 1.64 41.09 -37.08
N GLU A 843 2.48 40.47 -37.91
CA GLU A 843 2.92 41.02 -39.17
C GLU A 843 2.57 40.05 -40.31
N PRO A 844 2.14 40.53 -41.47
CA PRO A 844 1.87 39.68 -42.63
C PRO A 844 3.14 38.91 -43.03
N PRO A 845 3.02 37.69 -43.55
CA PRO A 845 4.16 36.95 -44.07
C PRO A 845 4.81 37.76 -45.21
N ARG A 846 6.14 37.94 -45.13
CA ARG A 846 6.87 38.57 -46.25
C ARG A 846 6.68 37.69 -47.47
N SER A 847 6.20 38.28 -48.58
CA SER A 847 6.12 37.61 -49.88
C SER A 847 7.50 37.04 -50.22
N GLN A 848 7.61 35.71 -50.33
CA GLN A 848 8.80 35.05 -50.88
C GLN A 848 8.83 35.22 -52.38
#